data_8b38c589d69f655e42efc905fbccacc1
#
_entry.id   8b38c589d69f655e42efc905fbccacc1
#
_cell.length_a   1.000
_cell.length_b   1.000
_cell.length_c   1.000
_cell.angle_alpha   90.00
_cell.angle_beta   90.00
_cell.angle_gamma   90.00
#
_symmetry.space_group_name_H-M   'P 1'
#
loop_
_entity.id
_entity.type
_entity.pdbx_description
1 polymer ?
#
loop_
_entity_poly.entity_id
_entity_poly.type
_entity_poly.pdbx_seq_one_letter_code
_entity_poly.pdbx_strand_id
1 'polypeptide(L)'
;MFYLKLAGQNIRKSMGVFAPFVLASLVLFTLICSMFLLMLSPVMQTMGTGAVSIGLGVVVLTIFSLIMEIYSFNFLMQQRTREFGLYNMLGMNKKKVALVASIELFFIFLLVIVLGSALAGVFSNVLYLIFVNLTNYSDLHFSISPLAFAMTAFLFAGIFFILELLAIRTIGKTSPLILFRASEKGEKEPRGNLLLAALGVLSLGVGYYLSLSSQSAGLAVIYRFFIAVLFVIAGTYLFYISFMTWYLKARRKNKGYFYTPEHFITTSQMIFRMKQHATGLANITLLAVMAFVTIATTTSLYTGMANMTSGLYPKETSITYPVADRSQGEAAYQQSVLSHFPEKAEDSLTYLTYQAGLVYDGGKEIVVSPEIIANPDFSKMAFTYFITQDDFRKLGNDLPELAANQVAFMRPSEKPSLEKVTLGDSSFENVANLDTAIFPDITNTLNAAVMVVSDDSVLQTIRSFYESNNPKGYQVSLDYRVFTDMTKEEVATLGEQAGDAYNISDANGESLGYVMQKTDFTNMIMGFTGGFLFTGFLLGISFLLGAALIIYYKQYSEGHEDKKSYKILQEVGMSQQAVKKTINSQTLLVFFMPLAMATLHFVVALVMLKQMLMMFGVVSSSMIYTVSGITLLAVALIYFVIYKWTSRTYYRIIER
;
A
#
# COMPACT_ATOMS: atom_id res chain seq x y z
N MET A 1 -14.34 -4.30 47.64
CA MET A 1 -13.48 -3.11 47.86
C MET A 1 -11.97 -3.42 47.79
N PHE A 2 -11.46 -4.49 48.47
CA PHE A 2 -10.01 -4.78 48.51
C PHE A 2 -9.39 -4.95 47.12
N TYR A 3 -9.92 -5.78 46.23
CA TYR A 3 -9.37 -6.05 44.91
C TYR A 3 -9.39 -4.84 43.98
N LEU A 4 -10.41 -3.98 44.06
CA LEU A 4 -10.49 -2.71 43.33
C LEU A 4 -9.36 -1.74 43.74
N LYS A 5 -9.15 -1.61 45.06
CA LYS A 5 -8.08 -0.76 45.61
C LYS A 5 -6.71 -1.31 45.25
N LEU A 6 -6.53 -2.64 45.29
CA LEU A 6 -5.26 -3.29 44.89
C LEU A 6 -4.97 -3.07 43.42
N ALA A 7 -5.93 -3.29 42.53
CA ALA A 7 -5.78 -3.06 41.10
C ALA A 7 -5.41 -1.61 40.75
N GLY A 8 -6.10 -0.62 41.35
CA GLY A 8 -5.78 0.78 41.13
C GLY A 8 -4.40 1.19 41.66
N GLN A 9 -3.96 0.63 42.80
CA GLN A 9 -2.63 0.86 43.34
C GLN A 9 -1.53 0.21 42.46
N ASN A 10 -1.78 -0.97 41.91
CA ASN A 10 -0.86 -1.65 41.00
C ASN A 10 -0.62 -0.83 39.75
N ILE A 11 -1.67 -0.35 39.07
CA ILE A 11 -1.53 0.50 37.87
C ILE A 11 -0.70 1.73 38.21
N ARG A 12 -1.00 2.42 39.33
CA ARG A 12 -0.30 3.65 39.71
C ARG A 12 1.17 3.42 40.07
N LYS A 13 1.49 2.34 40.77
CA LYS A 13 2.88 2.03 41.20
C LYS A 13 3.72 1.43 40.08
N SER A 14 3.10 0.66 39.19
CA SER A 14 3.78 0.00 38.07
C SER A 14 3.54 0.71 36.73
N MET A 15 3.29 2.02 36.74
CA MET A 15 2.95 2.80 35.53
C MET A 15 3.99 2.65 34.43
N GLY A 16 5.29 2.50 34.75
CA GLY A 16 6.34 2.25 33.76
C GLY A 16 6.15 0.97 32.95
N VAL A 17 5.44 -0.03 33.49
CA VAL A 17 5.13 -1.29 32.81
C VAL A 17 3.81 -1.21 32.04
N PHE A 18 2.81 -0.48 32.58
CA PHE A 18 1.51 -0.31 31.94
C PHE A 18 1.48 0.76 30.84
N ALA A 19 2.25 1.85 31.00
CA ALA A 19 2.19 3.01 30.11
C ALA A 19 2.39 2.69 28.62
N PRO A 20 3.31 1.82 28.21
CA PRO A 20 3.46 1.50 26.79
C PRO A 20 2.24 0.78 26.21
N PHE A 21 1.59 -0.12 26.97
CA PHE A 21 0.36 -0.78 26.57
C PHE A 21 -0.81 0.22 26.45
N VAL A 22 -0.98 1.06 27.47
CA VAL A 22 -2.02 2.11 27.47
C VAL A 22 -1.81 3.08 26.31
N LEU A 23 -0.57 3.48 26.02
CA LEU A 23 -0.25 4.38 24.91
C LEU A 23 -0.59 3.73 23.56
N ALA A 24 -0.26 2.45 23.39
CA ALA A 24 -0.59 1.70 22.18
C ALA A 24 -2.11 1.67 21.97
N SER A 25 -2.86 1.29 23.01
CA SER A 25 -4.32 1.22 22.96
C SER A 25 -4.97 2.59 22.69
N LEU A 26 -4.46 3.67 23.32
CA LEU A 26 -4.94 5.03 23.08
C LEU A 26 -4.73 5.47 21.63
N VAL A 27 -3.55 5.23 21.06
CA VAL A 27 -3.25 5.62 19.68
C VAL A 27 -4.11 4.83 18.70
N LEU A 28 -4.20 3.51 18.86
CA LEU A 28 -4.99 2.65 17.97
C LEU A 28 -6.49 2.97 18.07
N PHE A 29 -7.00 3.20 19.27
CA PHE A 29 -8.39 3.64 19.46
C PHE A 29 -8.64 4.98 18.77
N THR A 30 -7.76 5.96 18.96
CA THR A 30 -7.90 7.30 18.37
C THR A 30 -7.92 7.23 16.85
N LEU A 31 -7.02 6.44 16.24
CA LEU A 31 -6.94 6.30 14.77
C LEU A 31 -8.19 5.61 14.21
N ILE A 32 -8.66 4.51 14.81
CA ILE A 32 -9.86 3.81 14.37
C ILE A 32 -11.10 4.69 14.55
N CYS A 33 -11.22 5.37 15.69
CA CYS A 33 -12.33 6.28 15.95
C CYS A 33 -12.37 7.43 14.94
N SER A 34 -11.21 8.02 14.64
CA SER A 34 -11.10 9.07 13.63
C SER A 34 -11.49 8.57 12.23
N MET A 35 -11.11 7.34 11.87
CA MET A 35 -11.54 6.71 10.61
C MET A 35 -13.05 6.48 10.56
N PHE A 36 -13.68 6.03 11.64
CA PHE A 36 -15.14 5.90 11.72
C PHE A 36 -15.85 7.26 11.67
N LEU A 37 -15.27 8.30 12.30
CA LEU A 37 -15.82 9.66 12.23
C LEU A 37 -15.78 10.19 10.79
N LEU A 38 -14.70 9.93 10.04
CA LEU A 38 -14.62 10.25 8.61
C LEU A 38 -15.61 9.43 7.80
N MET A 39 -15.69 8.11 8.02
CA MET A 39 -16.57 7.19 7.28
C MET A 39 -18.05 7.54 7.44
N LEU A 40 -18.46 8.06 8.60
CA LEU A 40 -19.83 8.47 8.88
C LEU A 40 -20.09 9.97 8.61
N SER A 41 -19.11 10.68 8.07
CA SER A 41 -19.28 12.09 7.70
C SER A 41 -20.08 12.25 6.41
N PRO A 42 -20.78 13.39 6.20
CA PRO A 42 -21.55 13.65 4.97
C PRO A 42 -20.74 13.53 3.68
N VAL A 43 -19.44 13.82 3.75
CA VAL A 43 -18.48 13.69 2.63
C VAL A 43 -18.52 12.31 1.98
N MET A 44 -18.65 11.26 2.78
CA MET A 44 -18.65 9.90 2.25
C MET A 44 -19.86 9.59 1.37
N GLN A 45 -20.96 10.30 1.56
CA GLN A 45 -22.15 10.14 0.74
C GLN A 45 -21.96 10.75 -0.66
N THR A 46 -21.11 11.76 -0.78
CA THR A 46 -20.83 12.45 -2.05
C THR A 46 -19.64 11.84 -2.81
N MET A 47 -18.77 11.09 -2.14
CA MET A 47 -17.53 10.56 -2.74
C MET A 47 -17.70 9.28 -3.59
N GLY A 48 -18.88 8.66 -3.60
CA GLY A 48 -19.13 7.45 -4.40
C GLY A 48 -18.09 6.35 -4.12
N THR A 49 -17.29 6.00 -5.12
CA THR A 49 -16.24 4.96 -5.03
C THR A 49 -15.10 5.30 -4.07
N GLY A 50 -14.85 6.58 -3.79
CA GLY A 50 -13.82 7.02 -2.84
C GLY A 50 -14.08 6.55 -1.39
N ALA A 51 -15.34 6.40 -1.00
CA ALA A 51 -15.71 5.89 0.32
C ALA A 51 -15.23 4.45 0.58
N VAL A 52 -15.09 3.64 -0.48
CA VAL A 52 -14.59 2.27 -0.41
C VAL A 52 -13.17 2.21 0.16
N SER A 53 -12.31 3.16 -0.19
CA SER A 53 -10.91 3.22 0.28
C SER A 53 -10.83 3.42 1.80
N ILE A 54 -11.67 4.27 2.36
CA ILE A 54 -11.76 4.50 3.81
C ILE A 54 -12.29 3.25 4.52
N GLY A 55 -13.35 2.62 3.98
CA GLY A 55 -13.90 1.37 4.53
C GLY A 55 -12.87 0.24 4.60
N LEU A 56 -12.12 0.02 3.53
CA LEU A 56 -11.01 -0.94 3.50
C LEU A 56 -9.93 -0.59 4.53
N GLY A 57 -9.61 0.70 4.68
CA GLY A 57 -8.67 1.19 5.69
C GLY A 57 -9.11 0.85 7.11
N VAL A 58 -10.39 1.03 7.44
CA VAL A 58 -10.96 0.66 8.75
C VAL A 58 -10.79 -0.83 9.02
N VAL A 59 -11.07 -1.69 8.04
CA VAL A 59 -10.92 -3.14 8.18
C VAL A 59 -9.46 -3.52 8.45
N VAL A 60 -8.53 -3.01 7.63
CA VAL A 60 -7.09 -3.30 7.78
C VAL A 60 -6.57 -2.80 9.13
N LEU A 61 -6.93 -1.56 9.52
CA LEU A 61 -6.51 -0.97 10.78
C LEU A 61 -7.09 -1.73 11.99
N THR A 62 -8.32 -2.26 11.88
CA THR A 62 -8.94 -3.09 12.92
C THR A 62 -8.19 -4.40 13.13
N ILE A 63 -7.85 -5.11 12.03
CA ILE A 63 -7.07 -6.35 12.10
C ILE A 63 -5.68 -6.06 12.68
N PHE A 64 -5.03 -5.00 12.21
CA PHE A 64 -3.74 -4.57 12.73
C PHE A 64 -3.80 -4.25 14.23
N SER A 65 -4.82 -3.51 14.67
CA SER A 65 -5.01 -3.16 16.08
C SER A 65 -5.19 -4.40 16.96
N LEU A 66 -5.96 -5.37 16.53
CA LEU A 66 -6.11 -6.63 17.24
C LEU A 66 -4.76 -7.36 17.44
N ILE A 67 -3.97 -7.45 16.38
CA ILE A 67 -2.65 -8.10 16.42
C ILE A 67 -1.71 -7.34 17.37
N MET A 68 -1.67 -6.02 17.27
CA MET A 68 -0.80 -5.17 18.09
C MET A 68 -1.21 -5.14 19.56
N GLU A 69 -2.51 -5.12 19.85
CA GLU A 69 -3.03 -5.21 21.22
C GLU A 69 -2.67 -6.54 21.87
N ILE A 70 -2.84 -7.65 21.17
CA ILE A 70 -2.44 -8.99 21.65
C ILE A 70 -0.92 -9.03 21.90
N TYR A 71 -0.11 -8.48 20.99
CA TYR A 71 1.34 -8.44 21.14
C TYR A 71 1.76 -7.62 22.37
N SER A 72 1.24 -6.39 22.47
CA SER A 72 1.53 -5.45 23.56
C SER A 72 1.07 -5.99 24.92
N PHE A 73 -0.11 -6.61 24.96
CA PHE A 73 -0.66 -7.25 26.15
C PHE A 73 0.17 -8.48 26.59
N ASN A 74 0.58 -9.32 25.66
CA ASN A 74 1.45 -10.47 26.00
C ASN A 74 2.77 -10.01 26.63
N PHE A 75 3.33 -8.90 26.14
CA PHE A 75 4.52 -8.31 26.74
C PHE A 75 4.23 -7.82 28.18
N LEU A 76 3.13 -7.08 28.37
CA LEU A 76 2.68 -6.64 29.70
C LEU A 76 2.56 -7.82 30.67
N MET A 77 1.91 -8.91 30.23
CA MET A 77 1.70 -10.11 31.03
C MET A 77 3.03 -10.79 31.42
N GLN A 78 4.01 -10.85 30.50
CA GLN A 78 5.33 -11.40 30.79
C GLN A 78 6.05 -10.60 31.89
N GLN A 79 6.02 -9.28 31.84
CA GLN A 79 6.64 -8.42 32.85
C GLN A 79 6.01 -8.61 34.23
N ARG A 80 4.72 -8.87 34.28
CA ARG A 80 3.94 -9.02 35.52
C ARG A 80 3.86 -10.45 36.06
N THR A 81 4.43 -11.40 35.33
CA THR A 81 4.39 -12.82 35.74
C THR A 81 4.99 -13.05 37.12
N ARG A 82 6.07 -12.31 37.48
CA ARG A 82 6.68 -12.37 38.82
C ARG A 82 5.74 -11.87 39.92
N GLU A 83 5.01 -10.78 39.68
CA GLU A 83 4.02 -10.24 40.64
C GLU A 83 2.90 -11.25 40.87
N PHE A 84 2.39 -11.87 39.83
CA PHE A 84 1.34 -12.91 39.94
C PHE A 84 1.84 -14.15 40.72
N GLY A 85 3.09 -14.53 40.52
CA GLY A 85 3.72 -15.60 41.30
C GLY A 85 3.82 -15.24 42.78
N LEU A 86 4.21 -13.99 43.10
CA LEU A 86 4.28 -13.49 44.47
C LEU A 86 2.91 -13.51 45.16
N TYR A 87 1.85 -13.05 44.47
CA TYR A 87 0.49 -13.11 45.02
C TYR A 87 0.03 -14.53 45.33
N ASN A 88 0.36 -15.51 44.46
CA ASN A 88 0.06 -16.91 44.72
C ASN A 88 0.81 -17.44 45.95
N MET A 89 2.07 -17.07 46.18
CA MET A 89 2.84 -17.47 47.35
C MET A 89 2.34 -16.83 48.64
N LEU A 90 1.82 -15.62 48.57
CA LEU A 90 1.16 -14.93 49.67
C LEU A 90 -0.24 -15.47 49.97
N GLY A 91 -0.65 -16.60 49.32
CA GLY A 91 -1.91 -17.30 49.62
C GLY A 91 -3.10 -16.89 48.75
N MET A 92 -2.91 -16.04 47.72
CA MET A 92 -3.99 -15.74 46.77
C MET A 92 -4.18 -16.89 45.77
N ASN A 93 -5.40 -17.41 45.69
CA ASN A 93 -5.76 -18.41 44.68
C ASN A 93 -5.66 -17.78 43.27
N LYS A 94 -5.27 -18.59 42.26
CA LYS A 94 -5.19 -18.19 40.86
C LYS A 94 -6.44 -17.46 40.33
N LYS A 95 -7.61 -17.87 40.74
CA LYS A 95 -8.88 -17.17 40.40
C LYS A 95 -8.96 -15.74 40.94
N LYS A 96 -8.42 -15.50 42.14
CA LYS A 96 -8.36 -14.15 42.74
C LYS A 96 -7.31 -13.29 42.10
N VAL A 97 -6.16 -13.88 41.70
CA VAL A 97 -5.13 -13.17 40.93
C VAL A 97 -5.66 -12.79 39.55
N ALA A 98 -6.35 -13.71 38.86
CA ALA A 98 -7.00 -13.40 37.58
C ALA A 98 -8.02 -12.27 37.74
N LEU A 99 -8.86 -12.29 38.81
CA LEU A 99 -9.82 -11.20 39.07
C LEU A 99 -9.14 -9.83 39.25
N VAL A 100 -7.97 -9.75 39.89
CA VAL A 100 -7.21 -8.50 39.99
C VAL A 100 -6.77 -8.03 38.62
N ALA A 101 -6.21 -8.92 37.80
CA ALA A 101 -5.78 -8.62 36.45
C ALA A 101 -6.96 -8.17 35.55
N SER A 102 -8.14 -8.81 35.70
CA SER A 102 -9.37 -8.42 34.99
C SER A 102 -9.83 -7.01 35.36
N ILE A 103 -9.79 -6.66 36.65
CA ILE A 103 -10.16 -5.31 37.11
C ILE A 103 -9.16 -4.27 36.57
N GLU A 104 -7.87 -4.58 36.56
CA GLU A 104 -6.84 -3.69 35.98
C GLU A 104 -7.09 -3.46 34.49
N LEU A 105 -7.35 -4.53 33.73
CA LEU A 105 -7.65 -4.44 32.32
C LEU A 105 -8.93 -3.63 32.04
N PHE A 106 -9.96 -3.80 32.88
CA PHE A 106 -11.18 -3.01 32.82
C PHE A 106 -10.96 -1.52 33.09
N PHE A 107 -10.11 -1.16 34.06
CA PHE A 107 -9.75 0.25 34.30
C PHE A 107 -9.01 0.86 33.12
N ILE A 108 -8.09 0.10 32.49
CA ILE A 108 -7.37 0.54 31.29
C ILE A 108 -8.36 0.71 30.13
N PHE A 109 -9.29 -0.22 29.96
CA PHE A 109 -10.33 -0.12 28.93
C PHE A 109 -11.18 1.15 29.07
N LEU A 110 -11.65 1.47 30.28
CA LEU A 110 -12.39 2.70 30.53
C LEU A 110 -11.55 3.96 30.24
N LEU A 111 -10.29 3.94 30.67
CA LEU A 111 -9.36 5.05 30.41
C LEU A 111 -9.14 5.24 28.90
N VAL A 112 -8.97 4.15 28.16
CA VAL A 112 -8.78 4.19 26.70
C VAL A 112 -10.02 4.73 25.98
N ILE A 113 -11.23 4.29 26.39
CA ILE A 113 -12.47 4.84 25.81
C ILE A 113 -12.58 6.34 26.06
N VAL A 114 -12.41 6.78 27.31
CA VAL A 114 -12.62 8.20 27.68
C VAL A 114 -11.57 9.09 27.01
N LEU A 115 -10.28 8.80 27.23
CA LEU A 115 -9.20 9.62 26.68
C LEU A 115 -9.08 9.46 25.16
N GLY A 116 -9.26 8.24 24.64
CA GLY A 116 -9.21 7.96 23.20
C GLY A 116 -10.33 8.67 22.44
N SER A 117 -11.55 8.69 23.01
CA SER A 117 -12.67 9.45 22.41
C SER A 117 -12.40 10.96 22.42
N ALA A 118 -11.87 11.50 23.52
CA ALA A 118 -11.50 12.91 23.60
C ALA A 118 -10.41 13.27 22.57
N LEU A 119 -9.37 12.45 22.46
CA LEU A 119 -8.31 12.62 21.48
C LEU A 119 -8.84 12.50 20.03
N ALA A 120 -9.67 11.50 19.77
CA ALA A 120 -10.28 11.31 18.45
C ALA A 120 -11.15 12.52 18.06
N GLY A 121 -11.94 13.08 18.98
CA GLY A 121 -12.73 14.28 18.72
C GLY A 121 -11.89 15.48 18.30
N VAL A 122 -10.70 15.65 18.88
CA VAL A 122 -9.76 16.73 18.51
C VAL A 122 -9.02 16.41 17.21
N PHE A 123 -8.42 15.23 17.11
CA PHE A 123 -7.62 14.84 15.94
C PHE A 123 -8.45 14.65 14.68
N SER A 124 -9.70 14.24 14.79
CA SER A 124 -10.57 14.04 13.62
C SER A 124 -10.78 15.32 12.80
N ASN A 125 -10.83 16.49 13.44
CA ASN A 125 -10.91 17.77 12.72
C ASN A 125 -9.65 18.03 11.87
N VAL A 126 -8.47 17.75 12.41
CA VAL A 126 -7.20 17.93 11.69
C VAL A 126 -7.11 16.92 10.54
N LEU A 127 -7.45 15.66 10.81
CA LEU A 127 -7.46 14.61 9.79
C LEU A 127 -8.49 14.87 8.69
N TYR A 128 -9.64 15.42 9.05
CA TYR A 128 -10.66 15.84 8.11
C TYR A 128 -10.18 16.95 7.18
N LEU A 129 -9.52 18.00 7.71
CA LEU A 129 -8.95 19.06 6.89
C LEU A 129 -7.88 18.54 5.92
N ILE A 130 -7.04 17.62 6.36
CA ILE A 130 -6.07 16.95 5.49
C ILE A 130 -6.79 16.16 4.40
N PHE A 131 -7.82 15.39 4.77
CA PHE A 131 -8.59 14.57 3.85
C PHE A 131 -9.29 15.40 2.77
N VAL A 132 -9.95 16.49 3.15
CA VAL A 132 -10.61 17.44 2.24
C VAL A 132 -9.63 18.02 1.24
N ASN A 133 -8.46 18.47 1.71
CA ASN A 133 -7.43 19.01 0.81
C ASN A 133 -6.90 17.95 -0.17
N LEU A 134 -6.77 16.71 0.24
CA LEU A 134 -6.29 15.62 -0.63
C LEU A 134 -7.33 15.21 -1.68
N THR A 135 -8.61 15.32 -1.35
CA THR A 135 -9.71 14.92 -2.23
C THR A 135 -10.29 16.06 -3.07
N ASN A 136 -9.77 17.28 -2.90
CA ASN A 136 -10.20 18.49 -3.61
C ASN A 136 -11.71 18.80 -3.48
N TYR A 137 -12.32 18.45 -2.34
CA TYR A 137 -13.71 18.74 -2.05
C TYR A 137 -13.83 20.10 -1.35
N SER A 138 -14.74 20.98 -1.84
CA SER A 138 -14.91 22.34 -1.34
C SER A 138 -16.05 22.52 -0.34
N ASP A 139 -17.06 21.65 -0.37
CA ASP A 139 -18.32 21.86 0.39
C ASP A 139 -18.50 20.81 1.49
N LEU A 140 -17.73 20.93 2.58
CA LEU A 140 -17.68 19.86 3.54
C LEU A 140 -17.92 20.34 4.98
N HIS A 141 -19.11 20.04 5.48
CA HIS A 141 -19.42 20.19 6.89
C HIS A 141 -19.00 18.91 7.65
N PHE A 142 -17.97 18.99 8.48
CA PHE A 142 -17.61 17.92 9.39
C PHE A 142 -18.66 17.81 10.50
N SER A 143 -19.31 16.65 10.61
CA SER A 143 -20.22 16.35 11.70
C SER A 143 -19.63 15.26 12.59
N ILE A 144 -19.59 15.53 13.88
CA ILE A 144 -19.15 14.53 14.87
C ILE A 144 -20.32 13.58 15.13
N SER A 145 -20.22 12.36 14.60
CA SER A 145 -21.25 11.32 14.79
C SER A 145 -21.05 10.56 16.12
N PRO A 146 -22.01 10.57 17.05
CA PRO A 146 -21.94 9.75 18.26
C PRO A 146 -21.86 8.24 17.97
N LEU A 147 -22.38 7.82 16.82
CA LEU A 147 -22.33 6.42 16.38
C LEU A 147 -20.89 5.95 16.14
N ALA A 148 -20.01 6.80 15.63
CA ALA A 148 -18.58 6.47 15.44
C ALA A 148 -17.89 6.08 16.75
N PHE A 149 -18.16 6.83 17.81
CA PHE A 149 -17.62 6.51 19.15
C PHE A 149 -18.20 5.19 19.68
N ALA A 150 -19.50 4.96 19.51
CA ALA A 150 -20.15 3.72 19.94
C ALA A 150 -19.59 2.50 19.18
N MET A 151 -19.41 2.59 17.86
CA MET A 151 -18.83 1.52 17.04
C MET A 151 -17.39 1.21 17.46
N THR A 152 -16.57 2.24 17.68
CA THR A 152 -15.18 2.07 18.14
C THR A 152 -15.12 1.46 19.53
N ALA A 153 -15.94 1.96 20.46
CA ALA A 153 -16.02 1.41 21.82
C ALA A 153 -16.46 -0.06 21.82
N PHE A 154 -17.43 -0.43 20.98
CA PHE A 154 -17.88 -1.82 20.81
C PHE A 154 -16.77 -2.72 20.25
N LEU A 155 -16.05 -2.24 19.24
CA LEU A 155 -14.91 -2.95 18.65
C LEU A 155 -13.79 -3.17 19.69
N PHE A 156 -13.43 -2.14 20.44
CA PHE A 156 -12.43 -2.26 21.51
C PHE A 156 -12.92 -3.12 22.67
N ALA A 157 -14.21 -3.12 22.99
CA ALA A 157 -14.77 -4.07 23.96
C ALA A 157 -14.54 -5.52 23.51
N GLY A 158 -14.71 -5.83 22.22
CA GLY A 158 -14.38 -7.14 21.64
C GLY A 158 -12.89 -7.47 21.76
N ILE A 159 -11.99 -6.53 21.42
CA ILE A 159 -10.55 -6.71 21.55
C ILE A 159 -10.17 -6.96 23.02
N PHE A 160 -10.61 -6.11 23.95
CA PHE A 160 -10.31 -6.26 25.38
C PHE A 160 -10.90 -7.52 25.98
N PHE A 161 -12.05 -7.99 25.48
CA PHE A 161 -12.59 -9.30 25.86
C PHE A 161 -11.67 -10.46 25.46
N ILE A 162 -11.06 -10.38 24.25
CA ILE A 162 -10.06 -11.37 23.83
C ILE A 162 -8.81 -11.31 24.74
N LEU A 163 -8.35 -10.10 25.09
CA LEU A 163 -7.22 -9.92 26.00
C LEU A 163 -7.53 -10.50 27.40
N GLU A 164 -8.75 -10.33 27.88
CA GLU A 164 -9.23 -10.91 29.14
C GLU A 164 -9.14 -12.44 29.14
N LEU A 165 -9.62 -13.09 28.08
CA LEU A 165 -9.50 -14.55 27.92
C LEU A 165 -8.04 -14.99 27.92
N LEU A 166 -7.15 -14.23 27.28
CA LEU A 166 -5.70 -14.49 27.28
C LEU A 166 -5.11 -14.33 28.68
N ALA A 167 -5.50 -13.31 29.44
CA ALA A 167 -5.07 -13.09 30.83
C ALA A 167 -5.41 -14.28 31.71
N ILE A 168 -6.69 -14.69 31.72
CA ILE A 168 -7.18 -15.82 32.51
C ILE A 168 -6.42 -17.11 32.17
N ARG A 169 -6.21 -17.37 30.85
CA ARG A 169 -5.48 -18.55 30.38
C ARG A 169 -4.01 -18.53 30.84
N THR A 170 -3.36 -17.38 30.74
CA THR A 170 -1.93 -17.21 31.10
C THR A 170 -1.73 -17.39 32.60
N ILE A 171 -2.55 -16.73 33.43
CA ILE A 171 -2.48 -16.85 34.90
C ILE A 171 -2.80 -18.29 35.34
N GLY A 172 -3.79 -18.92 34.71
CA GLY A 172 -4.18 -20.30 34.98
C GLY A 172 -3.06 -21.32 34.76
N LYS A 173 -2.24 -21.13 33.72
CA LYS A 173 -1.10 -22.01 33.37
C LYS A 173 0.17 -21.72 34.17
N THR A 174 0.31 -20.55 34.78
CA THR A 174 1.52 -20.15 35.49
C THR A 174 1.66 -20.91 36.81
N SER A 175 2.77 -21.63 37.00
CA SER A 175 3.11 -22.29 38.28
C SER A 175 4.06 -21.40 39.08
N PRO A 176 3.80 -21.13 40.38
CA PRO A 176 4.67 -20.32 41.22
C PRO A 176 6.11 -20.84 41.29
N LEU A 177 6.27 -22.17 41.29
CA LEU A 177 7.56 -22.84 41.38
C LEU A 177 8.42 -22.68 40.11
N ILE A 178 7.78 -22.59 38.93
CA ILE A 178 8.48 -22.38 37.65
C ILE A 178 9.07 -20.98 37.61
N LEU A 179 8.41 -19.97 38.18
CA LEU A 179 8.86 -18.59 38.21
C LEU A 179 10.14 -18.39 39.02
N PHE A 180 10.29 -19.06 40.15
CA PHE A 180 11.51 -19.02 40.94
C PHE A 180 12.66 -19.76 40.25
N ARG A 181 12.39 -20.93 39.67
CA ARG A 181 13.42 -21.73 38.95
C ARG A 181 13.79 -21.14 37.59
N ALA A 182 12.95 -20.34 36.96
CA ALA A 182 13.25 -19.73 35.66
C ALA A 182 14.39 -18.73 35.72
N SER A 183 14.57 -18.03 36.86
CA SER A 183 15.70 -17.12 37.09
C SER A 183 17.03 -17.82 37.39
N GLU A 184 17.01 -19.10 37.79
CA GLU A 184 18.19 -19.91 38.12
C GLU A 184 18.58 -20.90 37.02
N LYS A 185 17.65 -21.25 36.13
CA LYS A 185 17.96 -22.11 34.98
C LYS A 185 18.61 -21.25 33.89
N GLY A 186 19.94 -21.46 33.74
CA GLY A 186 20.66 -20.94 32.59
C GLY A 186 19.95 -21.29 31.29
N GLU A 187 19.88 -20.34 30.38
CA GLU A 187 19.23 -20.52 29.09
C GLU A 187 19.93 -21.60 28.26
N LYS A 188 19.15 -22.55 27.74
CA LYS A 188 19.69 -23.54 26.80
C LYS A 188 19.99 -22.86 25.46
N GLU A 189 21.19 -23.06 24.96
CA GLU A 189 21.62 -22.58 23.65
C GLU A 189 20.65 -23.07 22.55
N PRO A 190 20.15 -22.16 21.67
CA PRO A 190 19.23 -22.55 20.60
C PRO A 190 19.90 -23.54 19.64
N ARG A 191 19.17 -24.58 19.25
CA ARG A 191 19.61 -25.50 18.20
C ARG A 191 19.31 -24.86 16.85
N GLY A 192 20.37 -24.45 16.11
CA GLY A 192 20.20 -24.03 14.71
C GLY A 192 19.74 -25.23 13.88
N ASN A 193 18.52 -25.19 13.36
CA ASN A 193 18.02 -26.23 12.48
C ASN A 193 18.33 -25.83 11.03
N LEU A 194 19.29 -26.55 10.42
CA LEU A 194 19.73 -26.28 9.04
C LEU A 194 18.57 -26.43 8.03
N LEU A 195 17.70 -27.41 8.26
CA LEU A 195 16.53 -27.64 7.37
C LEU A 195 15.57 -26.46 7.41
N LEU A 196 15.23 -25.93 8.61
CA LEU A 196 14.39 -24.75 8.73
C LEU A 196 15.08 -23.49 8.18
N ALA A 197 16.41 -23.40 8.33
CA ALA A 197 17.18 -22.31 7.73
C ALA A 197 17.13 -22.36 6.18
N ALA A 198 17.32 -23.56 5.62
CA ALA A 198 17.22 -23.78 4.17
C ALA A 198 15.79 -23.50 3.65
N LEU A 199 14.75 -23.96 4.37
CA LEU A 199 13.36 -23.66 4.04
C LEU A 199 13.06 -22.15 4.09
N GLY A 200 13.65 -21.41 5.05
CA GLY A 200 13.51 -19.96 5.14
C GLY A 200 14.10 -19.25 3.92
N VAL A 201 15.33 -19.62 3.53
CA VAL A 201 16.00 -19.06 2.34
C VAL A 201 15.24 -19.44 1.06
N LEU A 202 14.79 -20.70 0.96
CA LEU A 202 14.00 -21.17 -0.18
C LEU A 202 12.68 -20.39 -0.29
N SER A 203 11.97 -20.20 0.83
CA SER A 203 10.71 -19.45 0.86
C SER A 203 10.92 -17.99 0.41
N LEU A 204 11.96 -17.30 0.89
CA LEU A 204 12.32 -15.97 0.42
C LEU A 204 12.67 -15.99 -1.07
N GLY A 205 13.44 -16.97 -1.52
CA GLY A 205 13.82 -17.15 -2.92
C GLY A 205 12.61 -17.32 -3.84
N VAL A 206 11.63 -18.14 -3.44
CA VAL A 206 10.37 -18.31 -4.18
C VAL A 206 9.58 -17.00 -4.22
N GLY A 207 9.42 -16.31 -3.08
CA GLY A 207 8.72 -15.04 -3.03
C GLY A 207 9.37 -13.97 -3.92
N TYR A 208 10.70 -13.88 -3.91
CA TYR A 208 11.45 -12.96 -4.76
C TYR A 208 11.40 -13.34 -6.24
N TYR A 209 11.51 -14.62 -6.55
CA TYR A 209 11.37 -15.11 -7.92
C TYR A 209 9.99 -14.78 -8.48
N LEU A 210 8.92 -15.00 -7.70
CA LEU A 210 7.56 -14.64 -8.11
C LEU A 210 7.42 -13.14 -8.39
N SER A 211 8.11 -12.29 -7.61
CA SER A 211 8.09 -10.84 -7.82
C SER A 211 8.88 -10.42 -9.05
N LEU A 212 10.13 -10.85 -9.18
CA LEU A 212 11.05 -10.41 -10.23
C LEU A 212 10.71 -10.99 -11.61
N SER A 213 10.16 -12.22 -11.67
CA SER A 213 9.75 -12.87 -12.92
C SER A 213 8.33 -12.52 -13.35
N SER A 214 7.66 -11.56 -12.70
CA SER A 214 6.32 -11.15 -13.08
C SER A 214 6.37 -10.34 -14.38
N GLN A 215 5.74 -10.86 -15.42
CA GLN A 215 5.49 -10.19 -16.70
C GLN A 215 3.99 -10.14 -17.00
N SER A 216 3.16 -10.57 -16.03
CA SER A 216 1.71 -10.67 -16.20
C SER A 216 1.07 -9.28 -16.13
N ALA A 217 0.01 -9.08 -16.90
CA ALA A 217 -0.87 -7.92 -16.79
C ALA A 217 -2.22 -8.33 -16.18
N GLY A 218 -2.97 -7.36 -15.64
CA GLY A 218 -4.31 -7.57 -15.13
C GLY A 218 -4.38 -8.29 -13.77
N LEU A 219 -5.51 -8.91 -13.47
CA LEU A 219 -5.81 -9.53 -12.16
C LEU A 219 -4.80 -10.62 -11.73
N ALA A 220 -4.14 -11.27 -12.68
CA ALA A 220 -3.14 -12.29 -12.39
C ALA A 220 -1.96 -11.75 -11.56
N VAL A 221 -1.58 -10.49 -11.73
CA VAL A 221 -0.53 -9.83 -10.93
C VAL A 221 -0.93 -9.77 -9.46
N ILE A 222 -2.21 -9.47 -9.18
CA ILE A 222 -2.72 -9.34 -7.80
C ILE A 222 -2.63 -10.68 -7.08
N TYR A 223 -3.11 -11.77 -7.69
CA TYR A 223 -3.01 -13.11 -7.10
C TYR A 223 -1.56 -13.52 -6.85
N ARG A 224 -0.69 -13.28 -7.84
CA ARG A 224 0.73 -13.58 -7.75
C ARG A 224 1.42 -12.78 -6.64
N PHE A 225 1.04 -11.51 -6.47
CA PHE A 225 1.52 -10.65 -5.39
C PHE A 225 1.17 -11.22 -4.00
N PHE A 226 -0.09 -11.61 -3.76
CA PHE A 226 -0.48 -12.18 -2.49
C PHE A 226 0.25 -13.48 -2.16
N ILE A 227 0.45 -14.35 -3.17
CA ILE A 227 1.23 -15.58 -3.00
C ILE A 227 2.68 -15.24 -2.65
N ALA A 228 3.32 -14.31 -3.36
CA ALA A 228 4.68 -13.87 -3.07
C ALA A 228 4.80 -13.31 -1.65
N VAL A 229 3.85 -12.49 -1.21
CA VAL A 229 3.81 -11.91 0.16
C VAL A 229 3.75 -13.02 1.22
N LEU A 230 2.92 -14.05 1.03
CA LEU A 230 2.86 -15.18 1.98
C LEU A 230 4.20 -15.90 2.11
N PHE A 231 4.88 -16.15 0.98
CA PHE A 231 6.23 -16.75 1.01
C PHE A 231 7.26 -15.84 1.68
N VAL A 232 7.21 -14.53 1.44
CA VAL A 232 8.11 -13.56 2.08
C VAL A 232 7.85 -13.48 3.58
N ILE A 233 6.59 -13.47 4.03
CA ILE A 233 6.24 -13.49 5.46
C ILE A 233 6.81 -14.75 6.12
N ALA A 234 6.47 -15.93 5.60
CA ALA A 234 6.95 -17.20 6.13
C ALA A 234 8.49 -17.28 6.13
N GLY A 235 9.11 -16.88 5.02
CA GLY A 235 10.56 -16.85 4.87
C GLY A 235 11.23 -15.90 5.85
N THR A 236 10.66 -14.73 6.11
CA THR A 236 11.18 -13.74 7.07
C THR A 236 11.19 -14.30 8.50
N TYR A 237 10.11 -14.93 8.93
CA TYR A 237 10.10 -15.58 10.24
C TYR A 237 11.15 -16.69 10.35
N LEU A 238 11.22 -17.57 9.36
CA LEU A 238 12.20 -18.67 9.35
C LEU A 238 13.64 -18.16 9.26
N PHE A 239 13.87 -17.06 8.56
CA PHE A 239 15.17 -16.39 8.46
C PHE A 239 15.66 -15.96 9.85
N TYR A 240 14.84 -15.22 10.61
CA TYR A 240 15.24 -14.78 11.94
C TYR A 240 15.33 -15.92 12.95
N ILE A 241 14.40 -16.89 12.92
CA ILE A 241 14.36 -18.00 13.90
C ILE A 241 15.50 -18.98 13.68
N SER A 242 15.81 -19.35 12.44
CA SER A 242 16.70 -20.47 12.14
C SER A 242 17.97 -20.06 11.40
N PHE A 243 17.87 -19.28 10.31
CA PHE A 243 19.03 -18.91 9.50
C PHE A 243 20.02 -18.06 10.29
N MET A 244 19.55 -17.04 11.00
CA MET A 244 20.43 -16.17 11.80
C MET A 244 21.13 -16.94 12.91
N THR A 245 20.43 -17.85 13.58
CA THR A 245 21.04 -18.73 14.60
C THR A 245 22.12 -19.65 13.98
N TRP A 246 21.82 -20.22 12.84
CA TRP A 246 22.78 -21.06 12.10
C TRP A 246 24.00 -20.26 11.65
N TYR A 247 23.78 -19.08 11.06
CA TYR A 247 24.85 -18.18 10.60
C TYR A 247 25.79 -17.76 11.74
N LEU A 248 25.23 -17.31 12.86
CA LEU A 248 26.03 -16.91 14.03
C LEU A 248 26.85 -18.08 14.58
N LYS A 249 26.30 -19.31 14.60
CA LYS A 249 27.04 -20.51 14.99
C LYS A 249 28.15 -20.87 13.99
N ALA A 250 27.91 -20.67 12.69
CA ALA A 250 28.97 -20.87 11.69
C ALA A 250 30.10 -19.84 11.87
N ARG A 251 29.76 -18.56 12.14
CA ARG A 251 30.74 -17.51 12.46
C ARG A 251 31.53 -17.82 13.73
N ARG A 252 30.90 -18.41 14.76
CA ARG A 252 31.58 -18.85 16.00
C ARG A 252 32.64 -19.91 15.74
N LYS A 253 32.48 -20.78 14.74
CA LYS A 253 33.46 -21.80 14.35
C LYS A 253 34.74 -21.20 13.73
N ASN A 254 34.67 -20.00 13.18
CA ASN A 254 35.85 -19.33 12.64
C ASN A 254 36.65 -18.69 13.77
N LYS A 255 37.74 -19.37 14.17
CA LYS A 255 38.57 -18.97 15.31
C LYS A 255 39.20 -17.58 15.16
N GLY A 256 39.64 -17.19 13.96
CA GLY A 256 40.25 -15.89 13.71
C GLY A 256 39.28 -14.74 13.91
N TYR A 257 37.98 -14.94 13.62
CA TYR A 257 36.92 -13.97 13.86
C TYR A 257 36.47 -13.98 15.33
N PHE A 258 36.23 -15.17 15.89
CA PHE A 258 35.56 -15.33 17.17
C PHE A 258 36.43 -14.92 18.37
N TYR A 259 37.72 -15.13 18.34
CA TYR A 259 38.61 -14.85 19.49
C TYR A 259 39.02 -13.36 19.62
N THR A 260 38.50 -12.47 18.81
CA THR A 260 38.60 -11.03 19.11
C THR A 260 37.64 -10.68 20.25
N PRO A 261 38.03 -9.91 21.29
CA PRO A 261 37.16 -9.64 22.46
C PRO A 261 35.78 -9.12 22.13
N GLU A 262 35.67 -8.21 21.14
CA GLU A 262 34.40 -7.62 20.71
C GLU A 262 33.49 -8.67 20.04
N HIS A 263 34.04 -9.54 19.17
CA HIS A 263 33.26 -10.55 18.46
C HIS A 263 32.87 -11.72 19.33
N PHE A 264 33.71 -12.08 20.31
CA PHE A 264 33.43 -13.11 21.29
C PHE A 264 32.14 -12.80 22.07
N ILE A 265 32.05 -11.61 22.65
CA ILE A 265 30.91 -11.21 23.47
C ILE A 265 29.68 -11.01 22.57
N THR A 266 29.84 -10.27 21.48
CA THR A 266 28.72 -9.94 20.58
C THR A 266 28.10 -11.20 19.97
N THR A 267 28.93 -12.14 19.42
CA THR A 267 28.41 -13.37 18.79
C THR A 267 27.77 -14.30 19.79
N SER A 268 28.38 -14.47 20.97
CA SER A 268 27.84 -15.33 22.02
C SER A 268 26.48 -14.82 22.53
N GLN A 269 26.37 -13.53 22.86
CA GLN A 269 25.12 -12.96 23.32
C GLN A 269 24.05 -12.96 22.22
N MET A 270 24.42 -12.67 20.96
CA MET A 270 23.49 -12.67 19.83
C MET A 270 22.87 -14.04 19.56
N ILE A 271 23.60 -15.15 19.75
CA ILE A 271 23.03 -16.49 19.59
C ILE A 271 21.86 -16.72 20.56
N PHE A 272 22.00 -16.31 21.82
CA PHE A 272 20.91 -16.42 22.81
C PHE A 272 19.76 -15.43 22.51
N ARG A 273 20.09 -14.20 22.14
CA ARG A 273 19.10 -13.18 21.77
C ARG A 273 18.25 -13.56 20.56
N MET A 274 18.82 -14.23 19.53
CA MET A 274 18.05 -14.69 18.38
C MET A 274 16.95 -15.67 18.79
N LYS A 275 17.17 -16.50 19.82
CA LYS A 275 16.12 -17.40 20.31
C LYS A 275 14.92 -16.66 20.91
N GLN A 276 15.18 -15.61 21.69
CA GLN A 276 14.15 -14.88 22.41
C GLN A 276 13.41 -13.85 21.54
N HIS A 277 14.15 -13.23 20.61
CA HIS A 277 13.70 -12.01 19.92
C HIS A 277 13.48 -12.15 18.41
N ALA A 278 13.72 -13.34 17.84
CA ALA A 278 13.56 -13.58 16.40
C ALA A 278 12.20 -13.15 15.85
N THR A 279 11.13 -13.48 16.56
CA THR A 279 9.76 -13.12 16.21
C THR A 279 9.55 -11.60 16.24
N GLY A 280 10.10 -10.91 17.25
CA GLY A 280 10.03 -9.46 17.34
C GLY A 280 10.77 -8.77 16.19
N LEU A 281 11.95 -9.28 15.78
CA LEU A 281 12.70 -8.76 14.64
C LEU A 281 11.96 -8.98 13.31
N ALA A 282 11.35 -10.16 13.13
CA ALA A 282 10.51 -10.45 11.98
C ALA A 282 9.32 -9.47 11.90
N ASN A 283 8.62 -9.24 13.03
CA ASN A 283 7.51 -8.30 13.10
C ASN A 283 7.94 -6.87 12.75
N ILE A 284 9.07 -6.38 13.30
CA ILE A 284 9.59 -5.05 12.97
C ILE A 284 9.88 -4.95 11.47
N THR A 285 10.51 -5.98 10.88
CA THR A 285 10.79 -6.03 9.45
C THR A 285 9.51 -5.93 8.63
N LEU A 286 8.52 -6.78 8.94
CA LEU A 286 7.25 -6.80 8.20
C LEU A 286 6.47 -5.51 8.33
N LEU A 287 6.43 -4.91 9.54
CA LEU A 287 5.77 -3.61 9.75
C LEU A 287 6.46 -2.48 8.98
N ALA A 288 7.78 -2.49 8.91
CA ALA A 288 8.54 -1.52 8.11
C ALA A 288 8.25 -1.71 6.60
N VAL A 289 8.21 -2.96 6.11
CA VAL A 289 7.82 -3.24 4.70
C VAL A 289 6.40 -2.77 4.42
N MET A 290 5.44 -3.06 5.31
CA MET A 290 4.05 -2.62 5.15
C MET A 290 3.95 -1.10 5.11
N ALA A 291 4.72 -0.38 5.94
CA ALA A 291 4.79 1.08 5.88
C ALA A 291 5.37 1.58 4.54
N PHE A 292 6.48 0.99 4.07
CA PHE A 292 7.04 1.34 2.77
C PHE A 292 6.04 1.12 1.63
N VAL A 293 5.45 -0.08 1.57
CA VAL A 293 4.53 -0.46 0.50
C VAL A 293 3.28 0.43 0.50
N THR A 294 2.64 0.64 1.66
CA THR A 294 1.40 1.43 1.72
C THR A 294 1.64 2.89 1.34
N ILE A 295 2.65 3.54 1.92
CA ILE A 295 2.94 4.95 1.65
C ILE A 295 3.39 5.14 0.20
N ALA A 296 4.35 4.33 -0.29
CA ALA A 296 4.88 4.47 -1.64
C ALA A 296 3.81 4.19 -2.71
N THR A 297 3.02 3.13 -2.55
CA THR A 297 2.00 2.76 -3.54
C THR A 297 0.88 3.78 -3.60
N THR A 298 0.35 4.23 -2.46
CA THR A 298 -0.74 5.21 -2.43
C THR A 298 -0.28 6.60 -2.89
N THR A 299 0.94 7.01 -2.56
CA THR A 299 1.52 8.26 -3.08
C THR A 299 1.78 8.19 -4.58
N SER A 300 2.30 7.05 -5.08
CA SER A 300 2.51 6.86 -6.52
C SER A 300 1.19 6.83 -7.28
N LEU A 301 0.16 6.21 -6.71
CA LEU A 301 -1.18 6.19 -7.30
C LEU A 301 -1.75 7.60 -7.40
N TYR A 302 -1.76 8.36 -6.32
CA TYR A 302 -2.27 9.73 -6.28
C TYR A 302 -1.55 10.66 -7.26
N THR A 303 -0.20 10.67 -7.21
CA THR A 303 0.61 11.51 -8.09
C THR A 303 0.49 11.09 -9.56
N GLY A 304 0.44 9.78 -9.82
CA GLY A 304 0.30 9.25 -11.17
C GLY A 304 -1.04 9.60 -11.81
N MET A 305 -2.12 9.49 -11.04
CA MET A 305 -3.46 9.82 -11.51
C MET A 305 -3.66 11.32 -11.71
N ALA A 306 -3.06 12.16 -10.86
CA ALA A 306 -3.04 13.61 -11.06
C ALA A 306 -2.37 14.00 -12.39
N ASN A 307 -1.23 13.39 -12.70
CA ASN A 307 -0.54 13.62 -13.97
C ASN A 307 -1.32 13.08 -15.18
N MET A 308 -2.02 11.95 -15.00
CA MET A 308 -2.84 11.34 -16.04
C MET A 308 -3.96 12.27 -16.51
N THR A 309 -4.64 12.95 -15.58
CA THR A 309 -5.75 13.86 -15.92
C THR A 309 -5.29 14.96 -16.88
N SER A 310 -4.09 15.51 -16.68
CA SER A 310 -3.52 16.54 -17.56
C SER A 310 -3.22 16.04 -18.98
N GLY A 311 -2.85 14.76 -19.12
CA GLY A 311 -2.61 14.14 -20.42
C GLY A 311 -3.90 13.75 -21.14
N LEU A 312 -4.91 13.31 -20.39
CA LEU A 312 -6.19 12.86 -20.95
C LEU A 312 -7.06 14.03 -21.44
N TYR A 313 -6.94 15.20 -20.80
CA TYR A 313 -7.74 16.40 -21.11
C TYR A 313 -6.83 17.55 -21.54
N PRO A 314 -6.55 17.69 -22.85
CA PRO A 314 -5.81 18.86 -23.37
C PRO A 314 -6.59 20.17 -23.18
N LYS A 315 -7.94 20.12 -23.09
CA LYS A 315 -8.86 21.23 -22.80
C LYS A 315 -9.83 20.87 -21.68
N GLU A 316 -10.63 21.84 -21.22
CA GLU A 316 -11.55 21.64 -20.08
C GLU A 316 -12.65 20.62 -20.37
N THR A 317 -13.12 20.53 -21.62
CA THR A 317 -14.27 19.69 -22.00
C THR A 317 -13.88 18.69 -23.05
N SER A 318 -14.24 17.43 -22.84
CA SER A 318 -14.12 16.33 -23.78
C SER A 318 -15.51 15.84 -24.18
N ILE A 319 -15.79 15.83 -25.48
CA ILE A 319 -17.04 15.34 -26.06
C ILE A 319 -16.72 14.13 -26.93
N THR A 320 -17.50 13.09 -26.81
CA THR A 320 -17.34 11.85 -27.59
C THR A 320 -18.64 11.52 -28.29
N TYR A 321 -18.58 11.40 -29.60
CA TYR A 321 -19.69 10.97 -30.44
C TYR A 321 -19.35 9.59 -31.04
N PRO A 322 -20.05 8.51 -30.62
CA PRO A 322 -19.97 7.21 -31.30
C PRO A 322 -20.63 7.32 -32.68
N VAL A 323 -19.87 7.11 -33.74
CA VAL A 323 -20.32 7.42 -35.12
C VAL A 323 -19.95 6.30 -36.11
N ALA A 324 -20.59 6.32 -37.28
CA ALA A 324 -20.24 5.43 -38.37
C ALA A 324 -19.07 5.95 -39.22
N ASP A 325 -18.96 7.27 -39.36
CA ASP A 325 -17.94 7.94 -40.15
C ASP A 325 -17.70 9.38 -39.64
N ARG A 326 -16.71 10.05 -40.22
CA ARG A 326 -16.31 11.42 -39.87
C ARG A 326 -17.44 12.42 -40.10
N SER A 327 -18.18 12.29 -41.21
CA SER A 327 -19.23 13.24 -41.59
C SER A 327 -20.37 13.23 -40.57
N GLN A 328 -20.71 12.07 -40.04
CA GLN A 328 -21.68 11.93 -38.96
C GLN A 328 -21.20 12.61 -37.67
N GLY A 329 -19.89 12.48 -37.34
CA GLY A 329 -19.28 13.11 -36.17
C GLY A 329 -19.30 14.65 -36.28
N GLU A 330 -18.93 15.17 -37.43
CA GLU A 330 -18.95 16.59 -37.71
C GLU A 330 -20.38 17.14 -37.64
N ALA A 331 -21.38 16.42 -38.23
CA ALA A 331 -22.78 16.79 -38.15
C ALA A 331 -23.33 16.80 -36.72
N ALA A 332 -22.98 15.75 -35.92
CA ALA A 332 -23.37 15.71 -34.52
C ALA A 332 -22.79 16.86 -33.71
N TYR A 333 -21.51 17.18 -33.90
CA TYR A 333 -20.86 18.32 -33.26
C TYR A 333 -21.47 19.65 -33.70
N GLN A 334 -21.72 19.83 -35.00
CA GLN A 334 -22.38 21.02 -35.53
C GLN A 334 -23.80 21.21 -34.93
N GLN A 335 -24.58 20.13 -34.88
CA GLN A 335 -25.95 20.17 -34.37
C GLN A 335 -26.02 20.42 -32.86
N SER A 336 -25.21 19.73 -32.06
CA SER A 336 -25.33 19.76 -30.60
C SER A 336 -24.58 20.89 -29.95
N VAL A 337 -23.44 21.33 -30.49
CA VAL A 337 -22.59 22.36 -29.87
C VAL A 337 -22.52 23.61 -30.69
N LEU A 338 -22.09 23.55 -31.96
CA LEU A 338 -21.80 24.74 -32.74
C LEU A 338 -23.06 25.54 -33.13
N SER A 339 -24.23 24.89 -33.15
CA SER A 339 -25.52 25.62 -33.33
C SER A 339 -25.82 26.57 -32.17
N HIS A 340 -25.30 26.29 -30.97
CA HIS A 340 -25.51 27.10 -29.76
C HIS A 340 -24.28 27.97 -29.43
N PHE A 341 -23.09 27.48 -29.75
CA PHE A 341 -21.79 28.07 -29.40
C PHE A 341 -20.86 28.09 -30.62
N PRO A 342 -21.15 28.91 -31.67
CA PRO A 342 -20.36 28.90 -32.91
C PRO A 342 -18.90 29.31 -32.72
N GLU A 343 -18.59 30.09 -31.70
CA GLU A 343 -17.22 30.52 -31.36
C GLU A 343 -16.31 29.34 -30.94
N LYS A 344 -16.89 28.24 -30.50
CA LYS A 344 -16.10 27.04 -30.11
C LYS A 344 -15.47 26.34 -31.32
N ALA A 345 -15.88 26.63 -32.55
CA ALA A 345 -15.31 26.01 -33.75
C ALA A 345 -13.83 26.30 -33.92
N GLU A 346 -13.40 27.56 -33.65
CA GLU A 346 -11.99 27.96 -33.81
C GLU A 346 -11.06 27.38 -32.75
N ASP A 347 -11.59 27.10 -31.56
CA ASP A 347 -10.84 26.63 -30.41
C ASP A 347 -10.97 25.11 -30.16
N SER A 348 -11.56 24.36 -31.06
CA SER A 348 -11.78 22.93 -30.91
C SER A 348 -10.68 22.10 -31.54
N LEU A 349 -10.21 21.09 -30.78
CA LEU A 349 -9.34 20.03 -31.27
C LEU A 349 -10.20 18.79 -31.54
N THR A 350 -10.26 18.36 -32.80
CA THR A 350 -11.10 17.24 -33.24
C THR A 350 -10.30 16.16 -33.93
N TYR A 351 -10.64 14.90 -33.68
CA TYR A 351 -10.09 13.76 -34.38
C TYR A 351 -11.05 12.56 -34.38
N LEU A 352 -10.85 11.65 -35.33
CA LEU A 352 -11.56 10.39 -35.43
C LEU A 352 -10.64 9.25 -34.99
N THR A 353 -11.12 8.37 -34.12
CA THR A 353 -10.34 7.24 -33.63
C THR A 353 -11.19 5.97 -33.56
N TYR A 354 -10.53 4.81 -33.73
CA TYR A 354 -11.08 3.49 -33.58
C TYR A 354 -10.23 2.70 -32.62
N GLN A 355 -10.82 1.99 -31.66
CA GLN A 355 -10.08 1.19 -30.72
C GLN A 355 -10.30 -0.32 -30.97
N ALA A 356 -9.21 -1.09 -31.06
CA ALA A 356 -9.27 -2.56 -31.12
C ALA A 356 -8.08 -3.20 -30.40
N GLY A 357 -8.22 -4.48 -30.06
CA GLY A 357 -7.14 -5.26 -29.46
C GLY A 357 -6.20 -5.82 -30.52
N LEU A 358 -4.90 -5.56 -30.38
CA LEU A 358 -3.84 -6.21 -31.15
C LEU A 358 -3.02 -7.14 -30.23
N VAL A 359 -2.79 -8.38 -30.64
CA VAL A 359 -1.87 -9.27 -29.95
C VAL A 359 -0.46 -8.96 -30.44
N TYR A 360 0.38 -8.41 -29.55
CA TYR A 360 1.76 -8.05 -29.84
C TYR A 360 2.69 -8.56 -28.73
N ASP A 361 3.70 -9.31 -29.10
CA ASP A 361 4.67 -9.94 -28.19
C ASP A 361 6.08 -9.34 -28.27
N GLY A 362 6.23 -8.15 -28.89
CA GLY A 362 7.52 -7.49 -29.09
C GLY A 362 8.23 -7.93 -30.38
N GLY A 363 7.57 -8.76 -31.22
CA GLY A 363 8.10 -9.23 -32.50
C GLY A 363 8.11 -8.17 -33.60
N LYS A 364 8.58 -8.56 -34.79
CA LYS A 364 8.66 -7.70 -35.97
C LYS A 364 7.35 -7.65 -36.78
N GLU A 365 6.44 -8.58 -36.52
CA GLU A 365 5.19 -8.70 -37.27
C GLU A 365 4.02 -8.87 -36.31
N ILE A 366 2.91 -8.19 -36.63
CA ILE A 366 1.59 -8.41 -36.03
C ILE A 366 0.71 -9.09 -37.06
N VAL A 367 0.11 -10.23 -36.69
CA VAL A 367 -0.87 -10.92 -37.52
C VAL A 367 -2.18 -11.02 -36.75
N VAL A 368 -3.25 -10.46 -37.30
CA VAL A 368 -4.61 -10.57 -36.76
C VAL A 368 -5.46 -11.39 -37.69
N SER A 369 -5.85 -12.57 -37.23
CA SER A 369 -6.78 -13.46 -37.91
C SER A 369 -8.14 -13.51 -37.19
N PRO A 370 -9.20 -13.97 -37.84
CA PRO A 370 -10.50 -14.19 -37.19
C PRO A 370 -10.41 -15.08 -35.94
N GLU A 371 -9.51 -16.05 -35.92
CA GLU A 371 -9.28 -16.95 -34.77
C GLU A 371 -8.70 -16.20 -33.57
N ILE A 372 -7.77 -15.27 -33.82
CA ILE A 372 -7.16 -14.41 -32.77
C ILE A 372 -8.19 -13.45 -32.22
N ILE A 373 -9.08 -12.89 -33.06
CA ILE A 373 -10.17 -12.01 -32.59
C ILE A 373 -11.17 -12.81 -31.73
N ALA A 374 -11.47 -14.06 -32.12
CA ALA A 374 -12.38 -14.90 -31.36
C ALA A 374 -11.83 -15.35 -30.00
N ASN A 375 -10.54 -15.64 -29.92
CA ASN A 375 -9.86 -16.14 -28.73
C ASN A 375 -8.52 -15.41 -28.49
N PRO A 376 -8.55 -14.14 -28.09
CA PRO A 376 -7.34 -13.34 -27.92
C PRO A 376 -6.53 -13.78 -26.69
N ASP A 377 -5.21 -13.79 -26.82
CA ASP A 377 -4.30 -13.89 -25.67
C ASP A 377 -4.25 -12.52 -24.95
N PHE A 378 -5.11 -12.34 -23.96
CA PHE A 378 -5.20 -11.11 -23.19
C PHE A 378 -3.88 -10.71 -22.49
N SER A 379 -2.96 -11.67 -22.27
CA SER A 379 -1.66 -11.37 -21.65
C SER A 379 -0.71 -10.60 -22.56
N LYS A 380 -0.92 -10.72 -23.88
CA LYS A 380 -0.14 -10.06 -24.94
C LYS A 380 -0.92 -9.01 -25.70
N MET A 381 -2.20 -8.80 -25.34
CA MET A 381 -3.07 -7.87 -26.04
C MET A 381 -2.71 -6.42 -25.70
N ALA A 382 -2.50 -5.60 -26.73
CA ALA A 382 -2.41 -4.16 -26.67
C ALA A 382 -3.74 -3.54 -27.12
N PHE A 383 -4.32 -2.68 -26.31
CA PHE A 383 -5.48 -1.88 -26.70
C PHE A 383 -5.00 -0.76 -27.62
N THR A 384 -5.20 -0.96 -28.91
CA THR A 384 -4.63 -0.10 -29.95
C THR A 384 -5.65 0.88 -30.45
N TYR A 385 -5.31 2.15 -30.44
CA TYR A 385 -6.05 3.22 -31.06
C TYR A 385 -5.54 3.43 -32.48
N PHE A 386 -6.44 3.39 -33.43
CA PHE A 386 -6.18 3.70 -34.84
C PHE A 386 -6.61 5.15 -35.08
N ILE A 387 -5.71 5.95 -35.67
CA ILE A 387 -5.93 7.36 -35.98
C ILE A 387 -5.33 7.67 -37.34
N THR A 388 -5.92 8.61 -38.08
CA THR A 388 -5.34 9.06 -39.36
C THR A 388 -4.13 9.92 -39.16
N GLN A 389 -3.21 9.95 -40.15
CA GLN A 389 -2.00 10.79 -40.09
C GLN A 389 -2.32 12.28 -39.96
N ASP A 390 -3.39 12.74 -40.57
CA ASP A 390 -3.79 14.16 -40.50
C ASP A 390 -4.27 14.54 -39.10
N ASP A 391 -5.09 13.71 -38.47
CA ASP A 391 -5.55 13.94 -37.10
C ASP A 391 -4.40 13.78 -36.10
N PHE A 392 -3.47 12.83 -36.35
CA PHE A 392 -2.30 12.64 -35.52
C PHE A 392 -1.36 13.86 -35.55
N ARG A 393 -1.20 14.49 -36.72
CA ARG A 393 -0.47 15.75 -36.86
C ARG A 393 -1.17 16.94 -36.21
N LYS A 394 -2.53 17.01 -36.30
CA LYS A 394 -3.31 18.05 -35.59
C LYS A 394 -3.11 17.99 -34.07
N LEU A 395 -2.85 16.81 -33.52
CA LEU A 395 -2.52 16.64 -32.09
C LEU A 395 -1.13 17.17 -31.72
N GLY A 396 -0.31 17.63 -32.69
CA GLY A 396 1.03 18.19 -32.45
C GLY A 396 2.17 17.18 -32.63
N ASN A 397 1.94 16.06 -33.31
CA ASN A 397 2.95 15.04 -33.56
C ASN A 397 3.60 15.21 -34.95
N ASP A 398 4.88 14.95 -35.04
CA ASP A 398 5.59 14.86 -36.30
C ASP A 398 5.52 13.45 -36.88
N LEU A 399 5.11 13.32 -38.13
CA LEU A 399 5.04 12.05 -38.83
C LEU A 399 5.32 12.25 -40.32
N PRO A 400 6.13 11.37 -40.97
CA PRO A 400 6.26 11.35 -42.41
C PRO A 400 4.91 11.04 -43.09
N GLU A 401 4.76 11.40 -44.35
CA GLU A 401 3.54 11.07 -45.11
C GLU A 401 3.43 9.57 -45.32
N LEU A 402 2.26 9.01 -44.99
CA LEU A 402 1.96 7.58 -45.08
C LEU A 402 1.16 7.29 -46.36
N ALA A 403 1.60 6.28 -47.12
CA ALA A 403 0.81 5.69 -48.21
C ALA A 403 -0.30 4.77 -47.64
N ALA A 404 -1.31 4.42 -48.44
CA ALA A 404 -2.45 3.61 -48.02
C ALA A 404 -2.09 2.22 -47.46
N ASN A 405 -0.93 1.67 -47.82
CA ASN A 405 -0.40 0.41 -47.30
C ASN A 405 0.68 0.57 -46.22
N GLN A 406 0.84 1.78 -45.68
CA GLN A 406 1.84 2.09 -44.68
C GLN A 406 1.19 2.54 -43.36
N VAL A 407 1.85 2.22 -42.25
CA VAL A 407 1.43 2.58 -40.89
C VAL A 407 2.63 3.08 -40.09
N ALA A 408 2.37 3.78 -38.99
CA ALA A 408 3.33 4.04 -37.95
C ALA A 408 2.80 3.52 -36.61
N PHE A 409 3.67 2.97 -35.80
CA PHE A 409 3.27 2.29 -34.57
C PHE A 409 3.99 2.86 -33.35
N MET A 410 3.25 3.00 -32.25
CA MET A 410 3.77 3.45 -30.95
C MET A 410 3.22 2.57 -29.84
N ARG A 411 4.08 2.22 -28.87
CA ARG A 411 3.70 1.56 -27.63
C ARG A 411 4.44 2.17 -26.44
N PRO A 412 3.74 2.81 -25.49
CA PRO A 412 4.37 3.52 -24.36
C PRO A 412 5.15 2.62 -23.40
N SER A 413 4.82 1.34 -23.33
CA SER A 413 5.41 0.38 -22.39
C SER A 413 6.77 -0.15 -22.81
N GLU A 414 7.09 -0.12 -24.11
CA GLU A 414 8.35 -0.63 -24.67
C GLU A 414 8.65 0.03 -26.03
N LYS A 415 9.89 0.06 -26.42
CA LYS A 415 10.26 0.52 -27.77
C LYS A 415 9.93 -0.57 -28.78
N PRO A 416 8.93 -0.36 -29.67
CA PRO A 416 8.54 -1.38 -30.64
C PRO A 416 9.63 -1.60 -31.70
N SER A 417 9.65 -2.82 -32.25
CA SER A 417 10.52 -3.19 -33.39
C SER A 417 9.69 -3.72 -34.56
N LEU A 418 8.45 -3.24 -34.66
CA LEU A 418 7.48 -3.69 -35.65
C LEU A 418 7.92 -3.29 -37.07
N GLU A 419 7.84 -4.22 -38.01
CA GLU A 419 8.11 -4.01 -39.42
C GLU A 419 6.84 -4.17 -40.28
N LYS A 420 5.89 -4.99 -39.85
CA LYS A 420 4.71 -5.33 -40.65
C LYS A 420 3.47 -5.63 -39.79
N VAL A 421 2.31 -5.25 -40.29
CA VAL A 421 0.99 -5.58 -39.72
C VAL A 421 0.11 -6.23 -40.78
N THR A 422 -0.44 -7.38 -40.45
CA THR A 422 -1.35 -8.13 -41.35
C THR A 422 -2.70 -8.28 -40.64
N LEU A 423 -3.76 -7.76 -41.24
CA LEU A 423 -5.14 -7.83 -40.77
C LEU A 423 -5.98 -8.56 -41.79
N GLY A 424 -6.21 -9.85 -41.59
CA GLY A 424 -6.82 -10.70 -42.61
C GLY A 424 -6.06 -10.69 -43.92
N ASP A 425 -6.69 -10.23 -45.00
CA ASP A 425 -6.06 -10.09 -46.32
C ASP A 425 -5.30 -8.78 -46.53
N SER A 426 -5.44 -7.82 -45.63
CA SER A 426 -4.78 -6.52 -45.73
C SER A 426 -3.41 -6.56 -45.03
N SER A 427 -2.36 -6.07 -45.74
CA SER A 427 -1.01 -6.00 -45.20
C SER A 427 -0.46 -4.58 -45.25
N PHE A 428 0.09 -4.12 -44.13
CA PHE A 428 0.63 -2.79 -43.95
C PHE A 428 2.10 -2.87 -43.56
N GLU A 429 2.94 -2.06 -44.18
CA GLU A 429 4.34 -1.87 -43.82
C GLU A 429 4.44 -0.82 -42.70
N ASN A 430 5.13 -1.13 -41.62
CA ASN A 430 5.38 -0.15 -40.57
C ASN A 430 6.64 0.66 -40.90
N VAL A 431 6.45 1.92 -41.26
CA VAL A 431 7.54 2.80 -41.68
C VAL A 431 8.18 3.58 -40.53
N ALA A 432 7.50 3.66 -39.37
CA ALA A 432 8.02 4.34 -38.19
C ALA A 432 7.58 3.67 -36.88
N ASN A 433 8.57 3.35 -36.06
CA ASN A 433 8.35 2.98 -34.66
C ASN A 433 8.58 4.22 -33.79
N LEU A 434 7.50 4.80 -33.28
CA LEU A 434 7.52 6.04 -32.53
C LEU A 434 7.85 5.77 -31.05
N ASP A 435 8.74 6.59 -30.47
CA ASP A 435 9.10 6.50 -29.05
C ASP A 435 8.04 7.14 -28.15
N THR A 436 7.38 8.20 -28.62
CA THR A 436 6.35 8.97 -27.91
C THR A 436 5.27 9.46 -28.87
N ALA A 437 4.08 9.69 -28.38
CA ALA A 437 3.00 10.36 -29.11
C ALA A 437 2.20 11.24 -28.16
N ILE A 438 1.76 12.39 -28.63
CA ILE A 438 0.76 13.23 -27.99
C ILE A 438 -0.60 12.67 -28.43
N PHE A 439 -1.22 11.86 -27.57
CA PHE A 439 -2.51 11.25 -27.84
C PHE A 439 -3.28 11.08 -26.53
N PRO A 440 -4.39 11.82 -26.31
CA PRO A 440 -5.09 11.82 -25.02
C PRO A 440 -5.55 10.44 -24.55
N ASP A 441 -6.16 9.66 -25.43
CA ASP A 441 -6.83 8.40 -25.06
C ASP A 441 -5.89 7.30 -24.56
N ILE A 442 -4.58 7.32 -24.88
CA ILE A 442 -3.63 6.33 -24.36
C ILE A 442 -3.30 6.52 -22.88
N THR A 443 -3.55 7.70 -22.35
CA THR A 443 -3.14 8.09 -20.99
C THR A 443 -3.84 7.25 -19.92
N ASN A 444 -5.06 6.80 -20.20
CA ASN A 444 -5.89 5.98 -19.28
C ASN A 444 -6.08 4.53 -19.76
N THR A 445 -5.34 4.10 -20.77
CA THR A 445 -5.55 2.77 -21.35
C THR A 445 -4.47 1.80 -20.90
N LEU A 446 -4.89 0.68 -20.30
CA LEU A 446 -3.99 -0.40 -19.93
C LEU A 446 -3.36 -1.00 -21.19
N ASN A 447 -2.02 -1.11 -21.19
CA ASN A 447 -1.28 -1.69 -22.31
C ASN A 447 -1.66 -1.03 -23.67
N ALA A 448 -1.69 0.32 -23.67
CA ALA A 448 -2.08 1.11 -24.83
C ALA A 448 -1.08 1.00 -25.98
N ALA A 449 -1.58 1.11 -27.19
CA ALA A 449 -0.78 1.35 -28.39
C ALA A 449 -1.50 2.36 -29.31
N VAL A 450 -0.77 2.99 -30.19
CA VAL A 450 -1.30 3.85 -31.25
C VAL A 450 -0.81 3.32 -32.59
N MET A 451 -1.73 3.19 -33.53
CA MET A 451 -1.40 2.89 -34.93
C MET A 451 -1.93 4.00 -35.81
N VAL A 452 -1.00 4.71 -36.43
CA VAL A 452 -1.35 5.78 -37.36
C VAL A 452 -1.50 5.21 -38.76
N VAL A 453 -2.61 5.53 -39.40
CA VAL A 453 -2.95 5.11 -40.78
C VAL A 453 -3.02 6.31 -41.72
N SER A 454 -3.01 6.07 -43.04
CA SER A 454 -2.99 7.16 -44.03
C SER A 454 -4.24 8.04 -43.97
N ASP A 455 -5.43 7.44 -44.01
CA ASP A 455 -6.69 8.17 -44.18
C ASP A 455 -7.91 7.41 -43.60
N ASP A 456 -9.08 8.05 -43.66
CA ASP A 456 -10.34 7.49 -43.16
C ASP A 456 -10.77 6.21 -43.89
N SER A 457 -10.38 6.00 -45.16
CA SER A 457 -10.74 4.80 -45.91
C SER A 457 -10.02 3.56 -45.38
N VAL A 458 -8.76 3.70 -45.01
CA VAL A 458 -7.97 2.65 -44.33
C VAL A 458 -8.53 2.39 -42.94
N LEU A 459 -8.89 3.45 -42.20
CA LEU A 459 -9.50 3.31 -40.88
C LEU A 459 -10.82 2.52 -40.94
N GLN A 460 -11.68 2.80 -41.94
CA GLN A 460 -12.93 2.07 -42.18
C GLN A 460 -12.67 0.60 -42.58
N THR A 461 -11.64 0.34 -43.36
CA THR A 461 -11.24 -1.03 -43.74
C THR A 461 -10.86 -1.85 -42.51
N ILE A 462 -10.07 -1.29 -41.62
CA ILE A 462 -9.68 -1.92 -40.36
C ILE A 462 -10.90 -2.19 -39.48
N ARG A 463 -11.76 -1.18 -39.31
CA ARG A 463 -13.01 -1.31 -38.57
C ARG A 463 -13.88 -2.43 -39.10
N SER A 464 -14.14 -2.42 -40.40
CA SER A 464 -14.99 -3.44 -41.08
C SER A 464 -14.44 -4.85 -40.91
N PHE A 465 -13.11 -5.02 -40.90
CA PHE A 465 -12.47 -6.30 -40.63
C PHE A 465 -12.77 -6.79 -39.20
N TYR A 466 -12.64 -5.93 -38.18
CA TYR A 466 -12.95 -6.31 -36.80
C TYR A 466 -14.44 -6.54 -36.58
N GLU A 467 -15.31 -5.72 -37.13
CA GLU A 467 -16.78 -5.88 -37.02
C GLU A 467 -17.24 -7.19 -37.64
N SER A 468 -16.74 -7.54 -38.84
CA SER A 468 -17.12 -8.77 -39.55
C SER A 468 -16.64 -10.04 -38.83
N ASN A 469 -15.59 -9.97 -38.04
CA ASN A 469 -14.97 -11.11 -37.36
C ASN A 469 -15.21 -11.14 -35.85
N ASN A 470 -16.07 -10.27 -35.33
CA ASN A 470 -16.40 -10.20 -33.91
C ASN A 470 -17.51 -11.19 -33.54
N PRO A 471 -17.20 -12.36 -32.92
CA PRO A 471 -18.17 -13.42 -32.69
C PRO A 471 -19.25 -13.08 -31.66
N LYS A 472 -19.05 -12.03 -30.85
CA LYS A 472 -19.96 -11.62 -29.75
C LYS A 472 -20.78 -10.38 -30.08
N GLY A 473 -20.63 -9.82 -31.26
CA GLY A 473 -21.39 -8.65 -31.69
C GLY A 473 -21.16 -7.40 -30.84
N TYR A 474 -19.98 -7.27 -30.21
CA TYR A 474 -19.64 -6.04 -29.51
C TYR A 474 -19.63 -4.90 -30.52
N GLN A 475 -20.49 -3.93 -30.30
CA GLN A 475 -20.46 -2.69 -31.08
C GLN A 475 -19.18 -1.94 -30.70
N VAL A 476 -18.24 -1.88 -31.63
CA VAL A 476 -17.06 -1.04 -31.52
C VAL A 476 -17.28 0.11 -32.49
N SER A 477 -17.65 1.26 -31.93
CA SER A 477 -17.87 2.46 -32.71
C SER A 477 -16.56 3.14 -33.06
N LEU A 478 -16.57 3.90 -34.16
CA LEU A 478 -15.64 5.01 -34.32
C LEU A 478 -16.05 6.10 -33.35
N ASP A 479 -15.08 6.68 -32.68
CA ASP A 479 -15.32 7.80 -31.77
C ASP A 479 -14.81 9.09 -32.42
N TYR A 480 -15.72 10.01 -32.72
CA TYR A 480 -15.37 11.38 -33.07
C TYR A 480 -15.18 12.17 -31.78
N ARG A 481 -13.94 12.51 -31.51
CA ARG A 481 -13.52 13.19 -30.27
C ARG A 481 -13.41 14.69 -30.51
N VAL A 482 -13.95 15.46 -29.57
CA VAL A 482 -13.85 16.92 -29.57
C VAL A 482 -13.36 17.38 -28.22
N PHE A 483 -12.30 18.17 -28.20
CA PHE A 483 -11.83 18.87 -27.02
C PHE A 483 -12.00 20.37 -27.22
N THR A 484 -12.69 21.02 -26.28
CA THR A 484 -12.96 22.45 -26.32
C THR A 484 -13.08 23.01 -24.90
N ASP A 485 -12.97 24.31 -24.72
CA ASP A 485 -13.14 24.93 -23.41
C ASP A 485 -14.57 25.43 -23.26
N MET A 486 -15.35 24.72 -22.39
CA MET A 486 -16.74 25.10 -22.05
C MET A 486 -16.89 25.23 -20.54
N THR A 487 -17.72 26.18 -20.12
CA THR A 487 -18.11 26.31 -18.71
C THR A 487 -19.12 25.23 -18.31
N LYS A 488 -19.30 25.03 -17.02
CA LYS A 488 -20.25 24.03 -16.50
C LYS A 488 -21.70 24.37 -16.88
N GLU A 489 -22.02 25.67 -16.92
CA GLU A 489 -23.30 26.16 -17.35
C GLU A 489 -23.56 25.88 -18.83
N GLU A 490 -22.58 26.11 -19.70
CA GLU A 490 -22.67 25.78 -21.14
C GLU A 490 -22.86 24.25 -21.34
N VAL A 491 -22.09 23.42 -20.65
CA VAL A 491 -22.20 21.94 -20.73
C VAL A 491 -23.58 21.47 -20.25
N ALA A 492 -24.13 22.05 -19.19
CA ALA A 492 -25.47 21.71 -18.69
C ALA A 492 -26.61 22.01 -19.69
N THR A 493 -26.37 22.88 -20.68
CA THR A 493 -27.35 23.13 -21.76
C THR A 493 -27.31 22.10 -22.88
N LEU A 494 -26.22 21.29 -22.97
CA LEU A 494 -26.05 20.31 -24.05
C LEU A 494 -26.80 19.00 -23.80
N GLY A 495 -27.10 18.68 -22.54
CA GLY A 495 -27.74 17.42 -22.24
C GLY A 495 -28.04 17.19 -20.76
N GLU A 496 -28.55 15.99 -20.44
CA GLU A 496 -28.91 15.63 -19.08
C GLU A 496 -27.72 15.01 -18.34
N GLN A 497 -27.53 15.41 -17.09
CA GLN A 497 -26.46 14.87 -16.25
C GLN A 497 -26.73 13.41 -15.88
N ALA A 498 -25.77 12.55 -16.19
CA ALA A 498 -25.77 11.14 -15.86
C ALA A 498 -24.46 10.79 -15.11
N GLY A 499 -24.49 10.85 -13.78
CA GLY A 499 -23.28 10.71 -12.96
C GLY A 499 -22.31 11.86 -13.17
N ASP A 500 -21.07 11.54 -13.57
CA ASP A 500 -20.00 12.54 -13.83
C ASP A 500 -19.94 12.98 -15.31
N ALA A 501 -20.86 12.53 -16.14
CA ALA A 501 -20.98 12.87 -17.56
C ALA A 501 -22.35 13.50 -17.87
N TYR A 502 -22.45 14.16 -19.02
CA TYR A 502 -23.69 14.64 -19.56
C TYR A 502 -23.99 13.93 -20.87
N ASN A 503 -25.17 13.34 -21.00
CA ASN A 503 -25.58 12.67 -22.23
C ASN A 503 -26.17 13.69 -23.19
N ILE A 504 -25.64 13.75 -24.39
CA ILE A 504 -26.16 14.56 -25.49
C ILE A 504 -27.18 13.71 -26.27
N SER A 505 -28.40 14.20 -26.42
CA SER A 505 -29.44 13.52 -27.19
C SER A 505 -29.93 14.42 -28.34
N ASP A 506 -30.42 13.77 -29.40
CA ASP A 506 -31.09 14.47 -30.48
C ASP A 506 -32.52 14.89 -30.09
N ALA A 507 -33.23 15.56 -31.01
CA ALA A 507 -34.62 16.01 -30.81
C ALA A 507 -35.61 14.84 -30.58
N ASN A 508 -35.26 13.62 -30.92
CA ASN A 508 -36.05 12.39 -30.74
C ASN A 508 -35.71 11.66 -29.42
N GLY A 509 -34.70 12.13 -28.68
CA GLY A 509 -34.23 11.51 -27.46
C GLY A 509 -33.22 10.37 -27.70
N GLU A 510 -32.70 10.19 -28.91
CA GLU A 510 -31.62 9.26 -29.19
C GLU A 510 -30.27 9.85 -28.76
N SER A 511 -29.44 9.04 -28.13
CA SER A 511 -28.13 9.48 -27.65
C SER A 511 -27.18 9.72 -28.83
N LEU A 512 -26.73 10.96 -28.98
CA LEU A 512 -25.69 11.36 -29.94
C LEU A 512 -24.27 11.10 -29.38
N GLY A 513 -24.10 11.25 -28.07
CA GLY A 513 -22.80 11.15 -27.43
C GLY A 513 -22.83 11.59 -25.97
N TYR A 514 -21.66 11.80 -25.41
CA TYR A 514 -21.52 12.24 -24.03
C TYR A 514 -20.40 13.28 -23.85
N VAL A 515 -20.56 14.12 -22.84
CA VAL A 515 -19.61 15.17 -22.45
C VAL A 515 -19.05 14.85 -21.07
N MET A 516 -17.76 15.02 -20.91
CA MET A 516 -17.08 14.97 -19.60
C MET A 516 -16.21 16.20 -19.44
N GLN A 517 -16.25 16.82 -18.26
CA GLN A 517 -15.37 17.94 -17.92
C GLN A 517 -14.13 17.47 -17.18
N LYS A 518 -12.99 18.07 -17.49
CA LYS A 518 -11.70 17.81 -16.82
C LYS A 518 -11.80 18.01 -15.31
N THR A 519 -12.48 19.08 -14.89
CA THR A 519 -12.68 19.40 -13.48
C THR A 519 -13.48 18.32 -12.77
N ASP A 520 -14.61 17.84 -13.34
CA ASP A 520 -15.43 16.78 -12.72
C ASP A 520 -14.68 15.45 -12.69
N PHE A 521 -14.00 15.08 -13.79
CA PHE A 521 -13.15 13.89 -13.84
C PHE A 521 -11.98 13.97 -12.82
N THR A 522 -11.35 15.15 -12.70
CA THR A 522 -10.28 15.37 -11.71
C THR A 522 -10.79 15.18 -10.29
N ASN A 523 -11.96 15.74 -9.97
CA ASN A 523 -12.56 15.61 -8.64
C ASN A 523 -12.90 14.15 -8.32
N MET A 524 -13.46 13.40 -9.28
CA MET A 524 -13.72 11.96 -9.14
C MET A 524 -12.42 11.18 -8.85
N ILE A 525 -11.39 11.39 -9.65
CA ILE A 525 -10.08 10.72 -9.49
C ILE A 525 -9.39 11.13 -8.18
N MET A 526 -9.40 12.42 -7.83
CA MET A 526 -8.84 12.91 -6.58
C MET A 526 -9.61 12.40 -5.38
N GLY A 527 -10.93 12.30 -5.46
CA GLY A 527 -11.76 11.69 -4.44
C GLY A 527 -11.34 10.24 -4.15
N PHE A 528 -11.21 9.44 -5.22
CA PHE A 528 -10.81 8.03 -5.13
C PHE A 528 -9.36 7.87 -4.63
N THR A 529 -8.41 8.49 -5.31
CA THR A 529 -6.97 8.31 -5.02
C THR A 529 -6.54 9.05 -3.75
N GLY A 530 -7.13 10.19 -3.45
CA GLY A 530 -6.94 10.93 -2.20
C GLY A 530 -7.40 10.13 -0.99
N GLY A 531 -8.52 9.41 -1.10
CA GLY A 531 -8.97 8.47 -0.09
C GLY A 531 -7.96 7.34 0.18
N PHE A 532 -7.38 6.76 -0.89
CA PHE A 532 -6.29 5.78 -0.75
C PHE A 532 -5.02 6.38 -0.16
N LEU A 533 -4.63 7.57 -0.59
CA LEU A 533 -3.45 8.25 -0.06
C LEU A 533 -3.60 8.53 1.43
N PHE A 534 -4.73 9.09 1.83
CA PHE A 534 -5.04 9.36 3.23
C PHE A 534 -4.99 8.07 4.07
N THR A 535 -5.68 7.03 3.62
CA THR A 535 -5.70 5.71 4.29
C THR A 535 -4.30 5.10 4.35
N GLY A 536 -3.55 5.18 3.27
CA GLY A 536 -2.17 4.67 3.19
C GLY A 536 -1.22 5.35 4.16
N PHE A 537 -1.32 6.67 4.32
CA PHE A 537 -0.55 7.40 5.33
C PHE A 537 -0.94 7.01 6.76
N LEU A 538 -2.23 6.90 7.07
CA LEU A 538 -2.68 6.49 8.40
C LEU A 538 -2.23 5.06 8.75
N LEU A 539 -2.34 4.13 7.80
CA LEU A 539 -1.84 2.77 7.96
C LEU A 539 -0.31 2.75 8.10
N GLY A 540 0.40 3.49 7.25
CA GLY A 540 1.87 3.60 7.31
C GLY A 540 2.35 4.13 8.66
N ILE A 541 1.73 5.19 9.17
CA ILE A 541 2.02 5.73 10.51
C ILE A 541 1.71 4.68 11.59
N SER A 542 0.58 3.98 11.48
CA SER A 542 0.20 2.93 12.43
C SER A 542 1.23 1.79 12.46
N PHE A 543 1.72 1.34 11.30
CA PHE A 543 2.76 0.32 11.20
C PHE A 543 4.08 0.78 11.79
N LEU A 544 4.49 2.04 11.56
CA LEU A 544 5.69 2.62 12.15
C LEU A 544 5.57 2.75 13.68
N LEU A 545 4.41 3.13 14.19
CA LEU A 545 4.14 3.17 15.62
C LEU A 545 4.17 1.76 16.23
N GLY A 546 3.61 0.76 15.54
CA GLY A 546 3.72 -0.64 15.93
C GLY A 546 5.16 -1.12 16.00
N ALA A 547 5.97 -0.82 14.99
CA ALA A 547 7.39 -1.12 14.99
C ALA A 547 8.13 -0.41 16.14
N ALA A 548 7.83 0.87 16.39
CA ALA A 548 8.38 1.65 17.48
C ALA A 548 8.08 1.05 18.87
N LEU A 549 6.85 0.58 19.07
CA LEU A 549 6.45 -0.09 20.30
C LEU A 549 7.19 -1.41 20.51
N ILE A 550 7.32 -2.23 19.46
CA ILE A 550 8.06 -3.48 19.52
C ILE A 550 9.54 -3.20 19.83
N ILE A 551 10.13 -2.19 19.21
CA ILE A 551 11.49 -1.73 19.46
C ILE A 551 11.64 -1.30 20.91
N TYR A 552 10.72 -0.48 21.42
CA TYR A 552 10.74 0.00 22.81
C TYR A 552 10.64 -1.16 23.80
N TYR A 553 9.69 -2.07 23.63
CA TYR A 553 9.53 -3.24 24.50
C TYR A 553 10.78 -4.11 24.54
N LYS A 554 11.38 -4.30 23.39
CA LYS A 554 12.60 -5.08 23.24
C LYS A 554 13.76 -4.43 24.01
N GLN A 555 13.97 -3.13 23.81
CA GLN A 555 15.05 -2.40 24.51
C GLN A 555 14.83 -2.36 26.03
N TYR A 556 13.58 -2.23 26.47
CA TYR A 556 13.23 -2.24 27.88
C TYR A 556 13.55 -3.60 28.53
N SER A 557 13.15 -4.72 27.88
CA SER A 557 13.44 -6.07 28.37
C SER A 557 14.94 -6.37 28.39
N GLU A 558 15.62 -6.12 27.26
CA GLU A 558 17.05 -6.36 27.13
C GLU A 558 17.87 -5.52 28.12
N GLY A 559 17.48 -4.27 28.36
CA GLY A 559 18.15 -3.41 29.34
C GLY A 559 18.14 -3.99 30.75
N HIS A 560 17.04 -4.60 31.19
CA HIS A 560 16.94 -5.22 32.51
C HIS A 560 17.72 -6.56 32.59
N GLU A 561 17.73 -7.36 31.54
CA GLU A 561 18.47 -8.62 31.48
C GLU A 561 19.99 -8.37 31.42
N ASP A 562 20.40 -7.42 30.60
CA ASP A 562 21.80 -7.10 30.36
C ASP A 562 22.47 -6.40 31.56
N LYS A 563 21.73 -5.65 32.36
CA LYS A 563 22.27 -4.95 33.54
C LYS A 563 23.11 -5.85 34.43
N LYS A 564 22.62 -7.06 34.74
CA LYS A 564 23.34 -8.03 35.57
C LYS A 564 24.60 -8.55 34.89
N SER A 565 24.50 -8.85 33.58
CA SER A 565 25.60 -9.38 32.78
C SER A 565 26.74 -8.37 32.62
N TYR A 566 26.40 -7.11 32.35
CA TYR A 566 27.40 -6.03 32.20
C TYR A 566 28.06 -5.67 33.54
N LYS A 567 27.30 -5.72 34.64
CA LYS A 567 27.89 -5.54 35.98
C LYS A 567 28.96 -6.60 36.27
N ILE A 568 28.68 -7.85 35.97
CA ILE A 568 29.67 -8.93 36.13
C ILE A 568 30.88 -8.71 35.22
N LEU A 569 30.71 -8.31 33.95
CA LEU A 569 31.83 -8.04 33.05
C LEU A 569 32.70 -6.87 33.55
N GLN A 570 32.12 -5.83 34.17
CA GLN A 570 32.87 -4.76 34.79
C GLN A 570 33.63 -5.22 36.03
N GLU A 571 33.03 -6.07 36.85
CA GLU A 571 33.67 -6.66 38.03
C GLU A 571 34.87 -7.54 37.64
N VAL A 572 34.85 -8.16 36.46
CA VAL A 572 35.95 -8.96 35.88
C VAL A 572 37.01 -8.10 35.18
N GLY A 573 36.82 -6.77 35.14
CA GLY A 573 37.84 -5.81 34.64
C GLY A 573 37.56 -5.22 33.26
N MET A 574 36.37 -5.37 32.70
CA MET A 574 36.00 -4.70 31.45
C MET A 574 35.77 -3.20 31.67
N SER A 575 36.45 -2.35 30.89
CA SER A 575 36.29 -0.90 31.01
C SER A 575 34.90 -0.45 30.60
N GLN A 576 34.40 0.67 31.19
CA GLN A 576 33.09 1.25 30.80
C GLN A 576 33.03 1.62 29.33
N GLN A 577 34.14 2.05 28.71
CA GLN A 577 34.20 2.37 27.30
C GLN A 577 34.03 1.12 26.43
N ALA A 578 34.67 -0.01 26.80
CA ALA A 578 34.52 -1.27 26.11
C ALA A 578 33.10 -1.82 26.23
N VAL A 579 32.46 -1.69 27.39
CA VAL A 579 31.03 -2.01 27.58
C VAL A 579 30.15 -1.19 26.65
N LYS A 580 30.31 0.14 26.64
CA LYS A 580 29.52 1.04 25.76
C LYS A 580 29.70 0.69 24.27
N LYS A 581 30.93 0.41 23.84
CA LYS A 581 31.23 0.03 22.44
C LYS A 581 30.56 -1.29 22.05
N THR A 582 30.60 -2.30 22.93
CA THR A 582 29.96 -3.58 22.72
C THR A 582 28.44 -3.46 22.64
N ILE A 583 27.84 -2.70 23.57
CA ILE A 583 26.40 -2.39 23.57
C ILE A 583 26.00 -1.70 22.26
N ASN A 584 26.73 -0.64 21.86
CA ASN A 584 26.45 0.08 20.63
C ASN A 584 26.48 -0.84 19.41
N SER A 585 27.51 -1.68 19.26
CA SER A 585 27.65 -2.60 18.15
C SER A 585 26.50 -3.60 18.07
N GLN A 586 26.10 -4.18 19.21
CA GLN A 586 24.99 -5.12 19.29
C GLN A 586 23.65 -4.46 18.97
N THR A 587 23.39 -3.33 19.61
CA THR A 587 22.16 -2.56 19.45
C THR A 587 22.00 -2.12 17.98
N LEU A 588 23.06 -1.59 17.37
CA LEU A 588 23.07 -1.17 15.98
C LEU A 588 22.72 -2.35 15.04
N LEU A 589 23.33 -3.51 15.22
CA LEU A 589 23.08 -4.67 14.39
C LEU A 589 21.64 -5.18 14.52
N VAL A 590 21.14 -5.27 15.77
CA VAL A 590 19.78 -5.76 16.05
C VAL A 590 18.69 -4.84 15.49
N PHE A 591 18.92 -3.52 15.47
CA PHE A 591 17.92 -2.56 15.01
C PHE A 591 17.99 -2.25 13.53
N PHE A 592 19.18 -2.21 12.93
CA PHE A 592 19.31 -1.89 11.50
C PHE A 592 19.15 -3.12 10.60
N MET A 593 19.33 -4.33 11.10
CA MET A 593 19.09 -5.54 10.32
C MET A 593 17.62 -5.67 9.87
N PRO A 594 16.60 -5.42 10.72
CA PRO A 594 15.22 -5.38 10.27
C PRO A 594 14.96 -4.33 9.19
N LEU A 595 15.52 -3.13 9.33
CA LEU A 595 15.37 -2.07 8.33
C LEU A 595 16.04 -2.43 6.99
N ALA A 596 17.25 -3.01 7.02
CA ALA A 596 17.95 -3.45 5.82
C ALA A 596 17.16 -4.57 5.10
N MET A 597 16.62 -5.52 5.86
CA MET A 597 15.79 -6.60 5.32
C MET A 597 14.46 -6.06 4.77
N ALA A 598 13.84 -5.09 5.45
CA ALA A 598 12.64 -4.41 4.99
C ALA A 598 12.89 -3.65 3.68
N THR A 599 14.01 -2.95 3.58
CA THR A 599 14.43 -2.28 2.34
C THR A 599 14.61 -3.27 1.20
N LEU A 600 15.26 -4.40 1.45
CA LEU A 600 15.42 -5.45 0.45
C LEU A 600 14.07 -6.00 -0.03
N HIS A 601 13.17 -6.34 0.89
CA HIS A 601 11.82 -6.81 0.55
C HIS A 601 11.05 -5.78 -0.28
N PHE A 602 11.12 -4.50 0.11
CA PHE A 602 10.45 -3.42 -0.60
C PHE A 602 10.99 -3.22 -2.02
N VAL A 603 12.31 -3.19 -2.20
CA VAL A 603 12.96 -3.04 -3.52
C VAL A 603 12.55 -4.19 -4.46
N VAL A 604 12.52 -5.42 -3.95
CA VAL A 604 12.05 -6.58 -4.73
C VAL A 604 10.56 -6.48 -5.06
N ALA A 605 9.74 -6.03 -4.11
CA ALA A 605 8.29 -5.85 -4.32
C ALA A 605 7.95 -4.75 -5.34
N LEU A 606 8.83 -3.74 -5.53
CA LEU A 606 8.59 -2.63 -6.47
C LEU A 606 8.28 -3.08 -7.90
N VAL A 607 8.83 -4.21 -8.34
CA VAL A 607 8.56 -4.75 -9.69
C VAL A 607 7.07 -5.08 -9.85
N MET A 608 6.48 -5.79 -8.88
CA MET A 608 5.06 -6.11 -8.92
C MET A 608 4.17 -4.91 -8.60
N LEU A 609 4.58 -4.05 -7.66
CA LEU A 609 3.85 -2.82 -7.32
C LEU A 609 3.74 -1.89 -8.53
N LYS A 610 4.80 -1.76 -9.32
CA LYS A 610 4.77 -1.05 -10.60
C LYS A 610 3.70 -1.63 -11.54
N GLN A 611 3.66 -2.95 -11.70
CA GLN A 611 2.66 -3.61 -12.56
C GLN A 611 1.23 -3.41 -12.04
N MET A 612 1.04 -3.45 -10.72
CA MET A 612 -0.26 -3.15 -10.11
C MET A 612 -0.68 -1.69 -10.35
N LEU A 613 0.26 -0.73 -10.24
CA LEU A 613 -0.01 0.69 -10.52
C LEU A 613 -0.34 0.94 -11.99
N MET A 614 0.28 0.20 -12.91
CA MET A 614 -0.05 0.25 -14.34
C MET A 614 -1.51 -0.15 -14.62
N MET A 615 -2.12 -1.03 -13.81
CA MET A 615 -3.55 -1.37 -13.95
C MET A 615 -4.48 -0.16 -13.69
N PHE A 616 -3.99 0.83 -12.96
CA PHE A 616 -4.68 2.09 -12.70
C PHE A 616 -4.23 3.22 -13.64
N GLY A 617 -3.53 2.91 -14.74
CA GLY A 617 -3.05 3.93 -15.68
C GLY A 617 -1.78 4.67 -15.25
N VAL A 618 -1.13 4.29 -14.16
CA VAL A 618 0.13 4.91 -13.71
C VAL A 618 1.31 4.25 -14.42
N VAL A 619 1.70 4.78 -15.57
CA VAL A 619 2.74 4.20 -16.45
C VAL A 619 4.15 4.74 -16.22
N SER A 620 4.30 5.91 -15.59
CA SER A 620 5.61 6.56 -15.41
C SER A 620 6.49 5.82 -14.39
N SER A 621 7.42 5.00 -14.90
CA SER A 621 8.39 4.27 -14.07
C SER A 621 9.32 5.20 -13.27
N SER A 622 9.75 6.31 -13.88
CA SER A 622 10.64 7.28 -13.22
C SER A 622 9.97 7.90 -12.00
N MET A 623 8.71 8.28 -12.11
CA MET A 623 7.92 8.84 -11.01
C MET A 623 7.75 7.81 -9.87
N ILE A 624 7.40 6.55 -10.19
CA ILE A 624 7.24 5.48 -9.20
C ILE A 624 8.54 5.25 -8.42
N TYR A 625 9.69 5.18 -9.11
CA TYR A 625 10.98 4.99 -8.44
C TYR A 625 11.38 6.20 -7.60
N THR A 626 11.12 7.42 -8.07
CA THR A 626 11.39 8.66 -7.31
C THR A 626 10.56 8.71 -6.02
N VAL A 627 9.25 8.49 -6.10
CA VAL A 627 8.36 8.44 -4.93
C VAL A 627 8.78 7.34 -3.96
N SER A 628 9.11 6.15 -4.48
CA SER A 628 9.56 5.02 -3.66
C SER A 628 10.88 5.33 -2.96
N GLY A 629 11.82 5.97 -3.64
CA GLY A 629 13.10 6.39 -3.06
C GLY A 629 12.93 7.43 -1.94
N ILE A 630 12.08 8.44 -2.17
CA ILE A 630 11.76 9.46 -1.15
C ILE A 630 11.08 8.80 0.05
N THR A 631 10.11 7.91 -0.16
CA THR A 631 9.43 7.17 0.91
C THR A 631 10.41 6.34 1.73
N LEU A 632 11.32 5.63 1.08
CA LEU A 632 12.34 4.83 1.74
C LEU A 632 13.24 5.69 2.63
N LEU A 633 13.71 6.83 2.12
CA LEU A 633 14.53 7.76 2.89
C LEU A 633 13.76 8.36 4.07
N ALA A 634 12.52 8.80 3.88
CA ALA A 634 11.69 9.39 4.92
C ALA A 634 11.41 8.39 6.06
N VAL A 635 10.98 7.18 5.72
CA VAL A 635 10.70 6.12 6.70
C VAL A 635 11.97 5.66 7.41
N ALA A 636 13.11 5.52 6.70
CA ALA A 636 14.38 5.19 7.30
C ALA A 636 14.84 6.26 8.30
N LEU A 637 14.61 7.54 8.01
CA LEU A 637 14.92 8.64 8.88
C LEU A 637 14.03 8.64 10.14
N ILE A 638 12.73 8.41 9.98
CA ILE A 638 11.79 8.26 11.10
C ILE A 638 12.21 7.06 11.97
N TYR A 639 12.55 5.93 11.36
CA TYR A 639 13.03 4.74 12.06
C TYR A 639 14.31 5.01 12.85
N PHE A 640 15.25 5.76 12.27
CA PHE A 640 16.47 6.19 12.96
C PHE A 640 16.17 7.09 14.18
N VAL A 641 15.23 8.01 14.06
CA VAL A 641 14.80 8.87 15.19
C VAL A 641 14.18 8.03 16.31
N ILE A 642 13.29 7.08 15.95
CA ILE A 642 12.69 6.13 16.90
C ILE A 642 13.78 5.34 17.64
N TYR A 643 14.73 4.77 16.87
CA TYR A 643 15.87 4.05 17.43
C TYR A 643 16.66 4.91 18.43
N LYS A 644 17.02 6.14 18.05
CA LYS A 644 17.82 7.02 18.90
C LYS A 644 17.08 7.44 20.17
N TRP A 645 15.78 7.59 20.08
CA TRP A 645 14.94 7.94 21.23
C TRP A 645 14.78 6.76 22.19
N THR A 646 14.48 5.59 21.68
CA THR A 646 14.28 4.38 22.49
C THR A 646 15.59 3.87 23.08
N SER A 647 16.73 4.01 22.38
CA SER A 647 18.05 3.59 22.90
C SER A 647 18.48 4.37 24.16
N ARG A 648 18.00 5.62 24.36
CA ARG A 648 18.21 6.36 25.60
C ARG A 648 17.59 5.65 26.82
N THR A 649 16.47 4.98 26.63
CA THR A 649 15.81 4.20 27.69
C THR A 649 16.67 3.00 28.10
N TYR A 650 17.24 2.28 27.13
CA TYR A 650 18.16 1.17 27.37
C TYR A 650 19.40 1.60 28.17
N TYR A 651 20.07 2.70 27.76
CA TYR A 651 21.24 3.23 28.49
C TYR A 651 20.90 3.63 29.91
N ARG A 652 19.77 4.29 30.12
CA ARG A 652 19.32 4.73 31.46
C ARG A 652 19.08 3.55 32.41
N ILE A 653 18.66 2.38 31.89
CA ILE A 653 18.44 1.16 32.69
C ILE A 653 19.76 0.52 33.08
N ILE A 654 20.75 0.52 32.19
CA ILE A 654 22.07 -0.11 32.45
C ILE A 654 22.95 0.78 33.33
N GLU A 655 22.91 2.10 33.21
CA GLU A 655 23.72 3.04 34.01
C GLU A 655 23.23 3.17 35.44
N ARG A 656 21.96 2.89 35.76
CA ARG A 656 21.39 2.83 37.12
C ARG A 656 21.62 1.46 37.78
#